data_dc197cd53588232f900bd5e982c71a1e
#
_entry.id   dc197cd53588232f900bd5e982c71a1e
#
_cell.length_a   1.000
_cell.length_b   1.000
_cell.length_c   1.000
_cell.angle_alpha   90.00
_cell.angle_beta   90.00
_cell.angle_gamma   90.00
#
_symmetry.space_group_name_H-M   'P 1'
#
loop_
_entity.id
_entity.type
_entity.pdbx_description
1 polymer ?
#
loop_
_entity_poly.entity_id
_entity_poly.type
_entity_poly.pdbx_seq_one_letter_code
_entity_poly.pdbx_strand_id
1 'polypeptide(L)'
;MSKFQNLLRSAVLAAIVIGAAFLCGLRLLEIQIADGSKYLAMTQSTHTATQDIEAARGKIADSTGKILNTNELNCSVKLQKASLESGTENEVIYRILTILMKHGDEWNETLPITRTQPYQFEKDRDNAVDSLKSRMKLGVYATVENCMNALYENYKISDQYEEPMRRCIAGVRYEMELKGFNNNNPYELASGISSDTVLELKELSALMPGMEISEGWNRVYLDGTTAPHIRGTVGAISADKYAELKSAGYKLDDIIGTSGIELALESTLRGERGTREITRNSDGMMISDEITKEPQAGKSVMLTIDSNFQNMVERIVQYHMDFLHSPYYTTAMDANLRGKDTEVGSAVVLDVRDGSVLAMATLPSYDINQLVEDYASVLNAENSPLLNRAINGEYRPGSTFKTITATAGLAEGVIDASSTINCTGRYMYYAPSYTPGCTGVHGSITVQFGLKHSCNIFFYETARRMCIDRLAYWANKFGVGTDLGFELPMSTGRMTSPELFDKLGIEWNASDTIQAGIGQSETLLTPLHLATQAMTIANKGVRYRPHIVKAVYNYDYTKLIEEIKPEVMADFSEGMEDVFAEVHAGMKRVSENANFLMEGGWYNIYDFKGIGKENVCTKTGTPEVIAMTKFNSTIVGFYPADNPEIAFGVCMENSEYSRHVACNIISAYITGEFNPVYDEDGNAVYPLGEKRKTADAEQH
;
A
#
# COMPACT_ATOMS: atom_id res chain seq x y z
N MET A 1 13.06 -71.15 84.52
CA MET A 1 13.41 -69.71 84.14
C MET A 1 13.30 -69.44 82.63
N SER A 2 13.45 -70.39 81.72
CA SER A 2 13.48 -70.09 80.26
C SER A 2 12.09 -69.78 79.64
N LYS A 3 10.98 -70.34 80.05
CA LYS A 3 9.64 -70.07 79.49
C LYS A 3 9.12 -68.67 79.81
N PHE A 4 9.42 -68.14 80.99
CA PHE A 4 9.00 -66.83 81.42
C PHE A 4 9.80 -65.70 80.62
N GLN A 5 11.08 -65.92 80.44
CA GLN A 5 11.92 -65.00 79.62
C GLN A 5 11.52 -64.92 78.13
N ASN A 6 11.09 -66.06 77.57
CA ASN A 6 10.61 -66.08 76.16
C ASN A 6 9.23 -65.42 76.06
N LEU A 7 8.34 -65.55 77.02
CA LEU A 7 7.05 -64.86 77.05
C LEU A 7 7.25 -63.33 77.17
N LEU A 8 8.17 -62.90 78.01
CA LEU A 8 8.49 -61.49 78.20
C LEU A 8 9.08 -60.89 76.95
N ARG A 9 9.97 -61.58 76.23
CA ARG A 9 10.54 -61.17 74.96
C ARG A 9 9.49 -61.06 73.85
N SER A 10 8.56 -61.99 73.76
CA SER A 10 7.45 -61.96 72.83
C SER A 10 6.49 -60.85 73.14
N ALA A 11 6.20 -60.57 74.42
CA ALA A 11 5.36 -59.43 74.79
C ALA A 11 6.00 -58.06 74.48
N VAL A 12 7.33 -57.92 74.65
CA VAL A 12 8.06 -56.69 74.29
C VAL A 12 8.10 -56.51 72.80
N LEU A 13 8.35 -57.60 72.04
CA LEU A 13 8.30 -57.50 70.55
C LEU A 13 6.89 -57.16 70.04
N ALA A 14 5.86 -57.76 70.61
CA ALA A 14 4.48 -57.42 70.27
C ALA A 14 4.13 -55.92 70.55
N ALA A 15 4.60 -55.43 71.72
CA ALA A 15 4.41 -54.02 72.10
C ALA A 15 5.14 -53.05 71.14
N ILE A 16 6.34 -53.42 70.72
CA ILE A 16 7.09 -52.61 69.68
C ILE A 16 6.37 -52.61 68.33
N VAL A 17 5.87 -53.78 67.90
CA VAL A 17 5.13 -53.88 66.64
C VAL A 17 3.81 -53.08 66.68
N ILE A 18 3.07 -53.19 67.78
CA ILE A 18 1.84 -52.46 68.03
C ILE A 18 2.13 -50.93 68.08
N GLY A 19 3.19 -50.55 68.80
CA GLY A 19 3.62 -49.12 68.86
C GLY A 19 4.02 -48.58 67.51
N ALA A 20 4.78 -49.34 66.71
CA ALA A 20 5.14 -48.97 65.36
C ALA A 20 3.90 -48.83 64.42
N ALA A 21 2.98 -49.79 64.48
CA ALA A 21 1.72 -49.73 63.74
C ALA A 21 0.84 -48.55 64.13
N PHE A 22 0.80 -48.25 65.47
CA PHE A 22 0.10 -47.04 65.93
C PHE A 22 0.72 -45.73 65.46
N LEU A 23 2.06 -45.61 65.45
CA LEU A 23 2.76 -44.47 64.91
C LEU A 23 2.55 -44.29 63.38
N CYS A 24 2.56 -45.40 62.64
CA CYS A 24 2.23 -45.37 61.21
C CYS A 24 0.76 -44.98 61.00
N GLY A 25 -0.16 -45.41 61.76
CA GLY A 25 -1.56 -45.02 61.74
C GLY A 25 -1.77 -43.57 62.07
N LEU A 26 -1.07 -43.03 63.06
CA LEU A 26 -1.10 -41.58 63.34
C LEU A 26 -0.53 -40.76 62.20
N ARG A 27 0.54 -41.21 61.58
CA ARG A 27 1.14 -40.52 60.42
C ARG A 27 0.24 -40.56 59.18
N LEU A 28 -0.44 -41.66 58.95
CA LEU A 28 -1.46 -41.82 57.93
C LEU A 28 -2.66 -40.86 58.16
N LEU A 29 -3.13 -40.76 59.41
CA LEU A 29 -4.16 -39.79 59.76
C LEU A 29 -3.74 -38.33 59.58
N GLU A 30 -2.50 -38.03 59.98
CA GLU A 30 -1.94 -36.68 59.73
C GLU A 30 -1.92 -36.33 58.22
N ILE A 31 -1.43 -37.26 57.38
CA ILE A 31 -1.38 -37.07 55.91
C ILE A 31 -2.80 -37.00 55.31
N GLN A 32 -3.75 -37.80 55.79
CA GLN A 32 -5.10 -37.88 55.24
C GLN A 32 -6.02 -36.70 55.71
N ILE A 33 -5.91 -36.31 56.99
CA ILE A 33 -6.84 -35.35 57.61
C ILE A 33 -6.21 -33.94 57.68
N ALA A 34 -4.98 -33.80 58.18
CA ALA A 34 -4.35 -32.48 58.35
C ALA A 34 -3.74 -31.98 57.09
N ASP A 35 -3.05 -32.84 56.32
CA ASP A 35 -2.43 -32.48 55.05
C ASP A 35 -3.24 -32.89 53.81
N GLY A 36 -4.38 -33.56 53.99
CA GLY A 36 -5.20 -34.09 52.89
C GLY A 36 -5.67 -33.05 51.91
N SER A 37 -6.06 -31.86 52.39
CA SER A 37 -6.41 -30.73 51.55
C SER A 37 -5.22 -30.16 50.75
N LYS A 38 -4.01 -30.22 51.34
CA LYS A 38 -2.77 -29.76 50.69
C LYS A 38 -2.32 -30.75 49.58
N TYR A 39 -2.42 -32.07 49.86
CA TYR A 39 -2.13 -33.07 48.84
C TYR A 39 -3.21 -33.11 47.74
N LEU A 40 -4.49 -32.89 48.10
CA LEU A 40 -5.57 -32.73 47.12
C LEU A 40 -5.37 -31.48 46.26
N ALA A 41 -4.93 -30.36 46.86
CA ALA A 41 -4.58 -29.15 46.12
C ALA A 41 -3.35 -29.35 45.25
N MET A 42 -2.37 -30.17 45.66
CA MET A 42 -1.21 -30.52 44.83
C MET A 42 -1.57 -31.45 43.65
N THR A 43 -2.54 -32.37 43.83
CA THR A 43 -3.06 -33.21 42.74
C THR A 43 -4.05 -32.46 41.82
N GLN A 44 -4.59 -31.36 42.28
CA GLN A 44 -5.42 -30.41 41.49
C GLN A 44 -4.62 -29.18 41.07
N SER A 45 -3.30 -29.27 40.92
CA SER A 45 -2.55 -28.15 40.34
C SER A 45 -3.06 -27.89 38.91
N THR A 46 -3.80 -26.84 38.78
CA THR A 46 -4.30 -26.37 37.49
C THR A 46 -3.32 -25.32 36.91
N HIS A 47 -3.03 -25.44 35.65
CA HIS A 47 -2.27 -24.42 34.92
C HIS A 47 -3.24 -23.62 34.06
N THR A 48 -3.41 -22.35 34.39
CA THR A 48 -4.17 -21.42 33.56
C THR A 48 -3.20 -20.70 32.62
N ALA A 49 -3.47 -20.78 31.33
CA ALA A 49 -2.77 -20.06 30.27
C ALA A 49 -3.73 -19.06 29.64
N THR A 50 -3.27 -17.83 29.51
CA THR A 50 -4.00 -16.79 28.78
C THR A 50 -3.55 -16.80 27.31
N GLN A 51 -4.51 -16.86 26.40
CA GLN A 51 -4.30 -16.87 24.96
C GLN A 51 -5.00 -15.67 24.35
N ASP A 52 -4.34 -15.01 23.38
CA ASP A 52 -4.98 -13.95 22.59
C ASP A 52 -5.95 -14.53 21.57
N ILE A 53 -7.05 -13.82 21.36
CA ILE A 53 -7.96 -14.04 20.22
C ILE A 53 -7.75 -12.86 19.26
N GLU A 54 -7.36 -13.17 18.04
CA GLU A 54 -7.16 -12.13 17.03
C GLU A 54 -8.50 -11.47 16.67
N ALA A 55 -8.44 -10.15 16.44
CA ALA A 55 -9.59 -9.38 15.96
C ALA A 55 -9.50 -9.20 14.44
N ALA A 56 -10.65 -9.25 13.77
CA ALA A 56 -10.71 -8.94 12.35
C ALA A 56 -10.33 -7.47 12.09
N ARG A 57 -9.46 -7.24 11.10
CA ARG A 57 -9.07 -5.90 10.66
C ARG A 57 -10.23 -5.22 9.93
N GLY A 58 -10.44 -3.92 10.11
CA GLY A 58 -11.46 -3.15 9.40
C GLY A 58 -11.36 -3.32 7.87
N LYS A 59 -12.50 -3.31 7.20
CA LYS A 59 -12.56 -3.42 5.73
C LYS A 59 -12.29 -2.06 5.09
N ILE A 60 -11.87 -2.07 3.82
CA ILE A 60 -11.72 -0.87 2.99
C ILE A 60 -12.68 -1.00 1.81
N ALA A 61 -13.52 0.01 1.61
CA ALA A 61 -14.46 0.10 0.49
C ALA A 61 -14.24 1.39 -0.31
N ASP A 62 -14.65 1.38 -1.57
CA ASP A 62 -14.73 2.57 -2.40
C ASP A 62 -15.95 3.45 -2.03
N SER A 63 -16.12 4.59 -2.71
CA SER A 63 -17.20 5.56 -2.46
C SER A 63 -18.60 5.03 -2.71
N THR A 64 -18.72 3.93 -3.49
CA THR A 64 -19.99 3.25 -3.82
C THR A 64 -20.33 2.14 -2.84
N GLY A 65 -19.39 1.77 -1.96
CA GLY A 65 -19.52 0.67 -1.00
C GLY A 65 -18.98 -0.67 -1.52
N LYS A 66 -18.36 -0.72 -2.69
CA LYS A 66 -17.67 -1.92 -3.18
C LYS A 66 -16.45 -2.20 -2.30
N ILE A 67 -16.42 -3.38 -1.69
CA ILE A 67 -15.31 -3.80 -0.84
C ILE A 67 -14.06 -4.04 -1.70
N LEU A 68 -12.94 -3.44 -1.28
CA LEU A 68 -11.63 -3.57 -1.92
C LEU A 68 -10.69 -4.44 -1.09
N ASN A 69 -10.66 -4.25 0.23
CA ASN A 69 -9.89 -5.07 1.17
C ASN A 69 -10.84 -5.67 2.21
N THR A 70 -10.71 -6.97 2.44
CA THR A 70 -11.50 -7.70 3.45
C THR A 70 -10.61 -8.69 4.21
N ASN A 71 -11.22 -9.58 5.00
CA ASN A 71 -10.52 -10.63 5.70
C ASN A 71 -11.21 -11.97 5.46
N GLU A 72 -10.41 -13.03 5.45
CA GLU A 72 -10.88 -14.42 5.50
C GLU A 72 -10.40 -15.07 6.78
N LEU A 73 -11.25 -15.92 7.34
CA LEU A 73 -10.87 -16.70 8.52
C LEU A 73 -9.75 -17.67 8.12
N ASN A 74 -8.65 -17.62 8.87
CA ASN A 74 -7.51 -18.52 8.71
C ASN A 74 -7.39 -19.38 9.94
N CYS A 75 -7.59 -20.69 9.78
CA CYS A 75 -7.35 -21.65 10.84
C CYS A 75 -5.99 -22.29 10.67
N SER A 76 -5.23 -22.40 11.76
CA SER A 76 -3.94 -23.07 11.76
C SER A 76 -3.88 -24.16 12.85
N VAL A 77 -3.04 -25.17 12.61
CA VAL A 77 -2.75 -26.24 13.57
C VAL A 77 -1.40 -25.97 14.20
N LYS A 78 -1.39 -25.82 15.51
CA LYS A 78 -0.18 -25.62 16.30
C LYS A 78 0.09 -26.81 17.22
N LEU A 79 1.36 -27.13 17.42
CA LEU A 79 1.80 -28.11 18.41
C LEU A 79 2.39 -27.37 19.61
N GLN A 80 1.91 -27.69 20.80
CA GLN A 80 2.35 -27.16 22.10
C GLN A 80 3.21 -28.19 22.81
N LYS A 81 4.51 -27.94 22.96
CA LYS A 81 5.42 -28.92 23.59
C LYS A 81 5.08 -29.20 25.03
N ALA A 82 4.59 -28.19 25.75
CA ALA A 82 4.20 -28.36 27.16
C ALA A 82 3.07 -29.38 27.39
N SER A 83 2.23 -29.61 26.37
CA SER A 83 1.08 -30.51 26.40
C SER A 83 1.31 -31.83 25.64
N LEU A 84 2.49 -31.99 25.01
CA LEU A 84 2.90 -33.21 24.32
C LEU A 84 3.60 -34.15 25.31
N GLU A 85 3.12 -35.38 25.39
CA GLU A 85 3.83 -36.43 26.12
C GLU A 85 5.16 -36.76 25.42
N SER A 86 6.21 -36.94 26.20
CA SER A 86 7.53 -37.26 25.66
C SER A 86 7.51 -38.60 24.89
N GLY A 87 7.86 -38.56 23.61
CA GLY A 87 7.93 -39.73 22.73
C GLY A 87 6.65 -40.00 21.93
N THR A 88 5.59 -39.19 22.10
CA THR A 88 4.34 -39.32 21.33
C THR A 88 4.29 -38.34 20.13
N GLU A 89 5.31 -37.51 19.97
CA GLU A 89 5.31 -36.45 18.93
C GLU A 89 5.07 -37.02 17.50
N ASN A 90 5.72 -38.12 17.18
CA ASN A 90 5.57 -38.74 15.85
C ASN A 90 4.16 -39.29 15.62
N GLU A 91 3.51 -39.82 16.62
CA GLU A 91 2.14 -40.34 16.56
C GLU A 91 1.13 -39.19 16.37
N VAL A 92 1.30 -38.10 17.12
CA VAL A 92 0.44 -36.92 17.00
C VAL A 92 0.61 -36.30 15.60
N ILE A 93 1.85 -36.14 15.13
CA ILE A 93 2.14 -35.63 13.77
C ILE A 93 1.52 -36.56 12.72
N TYR A 94 1.67 -37.86 12.87
CA TYR A 94 1.09 -38.85 11.94
C TYR A 94 -0.43 -38.66 11.80
N ARG A 95 -1.15 -38.53 12.92
CA ARG A 95 -2.60 -38.33 12.93
C ARG A 95 -3.01 -37.03 12.24
N ILE A 96 -2.33 -35.94 12.59
CA ILE A 96 -2.60 -34.63 11.97
C ILE A 96 -2.35 -34.69 10.46
N LEU A 97 -1.20 -35.19 10.02
CA LEU A 97 -0.86 -35.31 8.59
C LEU A 97 -1.86 -36.20 7.83
N THR A 98 -2.35 -37.28 8.47
CA THR A 98 -3.37 -38.16 7.87
C THR A 98 -4.67 -37.39 7.58
N ILE A 99 -5.10 -36.53 8.51
CA ILE A 99 -6.31 -35.71 8.35
C ILE A 99 -6.09 -34.62 7.29
N LEU A 100 -4.94 -33.90 7.33
CA LEU A 100 -4.58 -32.89 6.33
C LEU A 100 -4.58 -33.51 4.92
N MET A 101 -3.91 -34.65 4.73
CA MET A 101 -3.85 -35.34 3.44
C MET A 101 -5.25 -35.79 2.96
N LYS A 102 -6.11 -36.24 3.86
CA LYS A 102 -7.48 -36.66 3.55
C LYS A 102 -8.32 -35.52 2.94
N HIS A 103 -8.14 -34.30 3.45
CA HIS A 103 -8.86 -33.12 3.01
C HIS A 103 -8.10 -32.28 1.98
N GLY A 104 -6.87 -32.66 1.62
CA GLY A 104 -6.04 -31.97 0.62
C GLY A 104 -5.38 -30.69 1.12
N ASP A 105 -5.27 -30.53 2.44
CA ASP A 105 -4.58 -29.40 3.05
C ASP A 105 -3.07 -29.61 3.10
N GLU A 106 -2.31 -28.53 2.95
CA GLU A 106 -0.85 -28.53 2.99
C GLU A 106 -0.33 -28.30 4.42
N TRP A 107 0.94 -28.65 4.67
CA TRP A 107 1.62 -28.41 5.95
C TRP A 107 2.98 -27.78 5.77
N ASN A 108 3.48 -27.15 6.83
CA ASN A 108 4.73 -26.42 6.85
C ASN A 108 5.92 -27.38 7.02
N GLU A 109 6.79 -27.46 6.03
CA GLU A 109 8.08 -28.11 6.10
C GLU A 109 9.05 -27.55 5.06
N THR A 110 10.35 -27.53 5.39
CA THR A 110 11.42 -27.02 4.54
C THR A 110 12.52 -28.05 4.29
N LEU A 111 12.29 -29.34 4.55
CA LEU A 111 13.25 -30.40 4.30
C LEU A 111 13.61 -30.44 2.81
N PRO A 112 14.91 -30.25 2.40
CA PRO A 112 15.31 -30.13 1.00
C PRO A 112 15.41 -31.48 0.29
N ILE A 113 14.42 -32.34 0.50
CA ILE A 113 14.27 -33.67 -0.12
C ILE A 113 12.84 -33.79 -0.62
N THR A 114 12.64 -34.30 -1.83
CA THR A 114 11.31 -34.47 -2.43
C THR A 114 10.35 -35.28 -1.55
N ARG A 115 9.05 -34.95 -1.57
CA ARG A 115 8.02 -35.68 -0.81
C ARG A 115 7.64 -37.02 -1.43
N THR A 116 7.94 -37.21 -2.71
CA THR A 116 7.59 -38.41 -3.50
C THR A 116 8.81 -39.24 -3.84
N GLN A 117 8.66 -40.55 -3.90
CA GLN A 117 9.71 -41.46 -4.36
C GLN A 117 9.88 -41.44 -5.89
N PRO A 118 11.08 -41.62 -6.42
CA PRO A 118 12.33 -41.77 -5.67
C PRO A 118 12.78 -40.46 -5.04
N TYR A 119 13.18 -40.50 -3.77
CA TYR A 119 13.64 -39.31 -3.06
C TYR A 119 14.88 -38.72 -3.68
N GLN A 120 14.89 -37.41 -3.88
CA GLN A 120 15.97 -36.64 -4.45
C GLN A 120 16.16 -35.34 -3.67
N PHE A 121 17.38 -34.78 -3.71
CA PHE A 121 17.56 -33.40 -3.23
C PHE A 121 16.81 -32.44 -4.15
N GLU A 122 16.15 -31.46 -3.57
CA GLU A 122 15.49 -30.42 -4.34
C GLU A 122 16.49 -29.56 -5.09
N LYS A 123 16.19 -29.22 -6.33
CA LYS A 123 17.05 -28.38 -7.17
C LYS A 123 17.13 -26.96 -6.59
N ASP A 124 18.27 -26.30 -6.82
CA ASP A 124 18.51 -24.90 -6.43
C ASP A 124 18.44 -24.64 -4.91
N ARG A 125 18.60 -25.71 -4.09
CA ARG A 125 18.61 -25.63 -2.61
C ARG A 125 19.89 -26.18 -1.96
N ASP A 126 21.02 -26.04 -2.62
CA ASP A 126 22.32 -26.62 -2.19
C ASP A 126 22.70 -26.20 -0.76
N ASN A 127 22.52 -24.92 -0.40
CA ASN A 127 22.78 -24.43 0.95
C ASN A 127 21.90 -25.11 2.01
N ALA A 128 20.64 -25.42 1.69
CA ALA A 128 19.73 -26.11 2.60
C ALA A 128 20.12 -27.59 2.74
N VAL A 129 20.58 -28.22 1.66
CA VAL A 129 21.14 -29.60 1.65
C VAL A 129 22.39 -29.69 2.52
N ASP A 130 23.31 -28.74 2.40
CA ASP A 130 24.53 -28.71 3.21
C ASP A 130 24.22 -28.47 4.69
N SER A 131 23.24 -27.60 4.98
CA SER A 131 22.74 -27.40 6.33
C SER A 131 22.13 -28.67 6.93
N LEU A 132 21.31 -29.40 6.15
CA LEU A 132 20.74 -30.70 6.55
C LEU A 132 21.86 -31.71 6.88
N LYS A 133 22.83 -31.89 5.97
CA LYS A 133 23.96 -32.84 6.18
C LYS A 133 24.76 -32.47 7.43
N SER A 134 25.07 -31.19 7.62
CA SER A 134 25.79 -30.71 8.80
C SER A 134 25.02 -30.98 10.10
N ARG A 135 23.72 -30.69 10.10
CA ARG A 135 22.83 -30.90 11.28
C ARG A 135 22.70 -32.39 11.63
N MET A 136 22.60 -33.26 10.64
CA MET A 136 22.58 -34.72 10.81
C MET A 136 23.99 -35.31 11.04
N LYS A 137 25.02 -34.48 11.14
CA LYS A 137 26.45 -34.89 11.31
C LYS A 137 26.93 -35.83 10.23
N LEU A 138 26.50 -35.64 9.01
CA LEU A 138 26.88 -36.41 7.83
C LEU A 138 27.97 -35.69 7.04
N GLY A 139 28.79 -36.49 6.29
CA GLY A 139 29.79 -35.95 5.40
C GLY A 139 29.18 -35.26 4.15
N VAL A 140 29.94 -34.39 3.50
CA VAL A 140 29.53 -33.64 2.29
C VAL A 140 28.97 -34.55 1.18
N TYR A 141 29.53 -35.74 1.03
CA TYR A 141 29.13 -36.70 0.00
C TYR A 141 27.97 -37.62 0.39
N ALA A 142 27.29 -37.34 1.53
CA ALA A 142 26.14 -38.12 1.96
C ALA A 142 25.02 -38.08 0.91
N THR A 143 24.48 -39.25 0.62
CA THR A 143 23.36 -39.42 -0.30
C THR A 143 22.05 -39.04 0.35
N VAL A 144 20.98 -38.91 -0.45
CA VAL A 144 19.61 -38.73 0.05
C VAL A 144 19.23 -39.83 1.02
N GLU A 145 19.55 -41.08 0.70
CA GLU A 145 19.27 -42.24 1.57
C GLU A 145 19.98 -42.13 2.92
N ASN A 146 21.26 -41.70 2.92
CA ASN A 146 21.99 -41.45 4.17
C ASN A 146 21.32 -40.37 5.01
N CYS A 147 20.83 -39.29 4.38
CA CYS A 147 20.11 -38.22 5.09
C CYS A 147 18.77 -38.72 5.67
N MET A 148 18.00 -39.47 4.87
CA MET A 148 16.72 -40.02 5.33
C MET A 148 16.91 -41.00 6.51
N ASN A 149 17.86 -41.91 6.44
CA ASN A 149 18.17 -42.86 7.52
C ASN A 149 18.59 -42.12 8.80
N ALA A 150 19.45 -41.11 8.69
CA ALA A 150 19.86 -40.27 9.81
C ALA A 150 18.69 -39.49 10.43
N LEU A 151 17.75 -38.96 9.62
CA LEU A 151 16.54 -38.31 10.11
C LEU A 151 15.64 -39.27 10.86
N TYR A 152 15.42 -40.50 10.32
CA TYR A 152 14.60 -41.53 10.99
C TYR A 152 15.19 -41.96 12.34
N GLU A 153 16.51 -42.15 12.40
CA GLU A 153 17.21 -42.49 13.63
C GLU A 153 17.17 -41.32 14.65
N ASN A 154 17.52 -40.11 14.21
CA ASN A 154 17.57 -38.94 15.10
C ASN A 154 16.21 -38.63 15.72
N TYR A 155 15.15 -38.68 14.92
CA TYR A 155 13.78 -38.40 15.38
C TYR A 155 13.04 -39.64 15.84
N LYS A 156 13.68 -40.83 15.90
CA LYS A 156 13.10 -42.09 16.32
C LYS A 156 11.77 -42.42 15.61
N ILE A 157 11.76 -42.24 14.29
CA ILE A 157 10.59 -42.52 13.48
C ILE A 157 10.51 -44.03 13.21
N SER A 158 9.45 -44.64 13.72
CA SER A 158 9.24 -46.09 13.60
C SER A 158 9.04 -46.53 12.16
N ASP A 159 9.50 -47.77 11.86
CA ASP A 159 9.26 -48.45 10.58
C ASP A 159 7.83 -48.98 10.40
N GLN A 160 7.01 -48.89 11.46
CA GLN A 160 5.58 -49.20 11.38
C GLN A 160 4.81 -48.20 10.48
N TYR A 161 5.32 -46.96 10.30
CA TYR A 161 4.72 -46.00 9.40
C TYR A 161 5.14 -46.32 7.96
N GLU A 162 4.19 -46.27 7.02
CA GLU A 162 4.45 -46.50 5.61
C GLU A 162 5.15 -45.29 4.97
N GLU A 163 6.00 -45.56 3.99
CA GLU A 163 6.46 -44.51 3.09
C GLU A 163 5.30 -44.10 2.14
N PRO A 164 5.05 -42.81 1.86
CA PRO A 164 5.88 -41.62 2.14
C PRO A 164 5.62 -40.95 3.51
N MET A 165 4.75 -41.49 4.34
CA MET A 165 4.37 -40.84 5.61
C MET A 165 5.59 -40.69 6.55
N ARG A 166 6.50 -41.69 6.59
CA ARG A 166 7.76 -41.55 7.37
C ARG A 166 8.56 -40.33 6.96
N ARG A 167 8.62 -40.09 5.64
CA ARG A 167 9.31 -38.91 5.11
C ARG A 167 8.60 -37.62 5.53
N CYS A 168 7.27 -37.55 5.49
CA CYS A 168 6.51 -36.39 5.92
C CYS A 168 6.70 -36.07 7.41
N ILE A 169 6.66 -37.12 8.26
CA ILE A 169 6.95 -36.95 9.70
C ILE A 169 8.38 -36.43 9.89
N ALA A 170 9.36 -36.94 9.15
CA ALA A 170 10.75 -36.46 9.20
C ALA A 170 10.87 -34.99 8.78
N GLY A 171 10.11 -34.56 7.78
CA GLY A 171 10.05 -33.17 7.34
C GLY A 171 9.52 -32.23 8.41
N VAL A 172 8.38 -32.59 9.03
CA VAL A 172 7.80 -31.82 10.13
C VAL A 172 8.76 -31.76 11.33
N ARG A 173 9.36 -32.88 11.73
CA ARG A 173 10.33 -32.93 12.85
C ARG A 173 11.56 -32.08 12.59
N TYR A 174 12.06 -32.09 11.36
CA TYR A 174 13.18 -31.25 10.93
C TYR A 174 12.84 -29.77 11.02
N GLU A 175 11.65 -29.37 10.54
CA GLU A 175 11.19 -28.00 10.63
C GLU A 175 10.97 -27.54 12.07
N MET A 176 10.37 -28.40 12.92
CA MET A 176 10.23 -28.14 14.36
C MET A 176 11.57 -27.82 15.01
N GLU A 177 12.62 -28.56 14.66
CA GLU A 177 13.98 -28.30 15.16
C GLU A 177 14.55 -26.99 14.64
N LEU A 178 14.36 -26.68 13.35
CA LEU A 178 14.80 -25.42 12.74
C LEU A 178 14.15 -24.21 13.39
N LYS A 179 12.86 -24.30 13.68
CA LYS A 179 12.08 -23.23 14.34
C LYS A 179 12.30 -23.16 15.85
N GLY A 180 13.10 -24.06 16.42
CA GLY A 180 13.40 -24.05 17.85
C GLY A 180 12.21 -24.40 18.73
N PHE A 181 11.40 -25.38 18.32
CA PHE A 181 10.24 -25.86 19.07
C PHE A 181 10.57 -26.22 20.53
N ASN A 182 9.93 -25.52 21.47
CA ASN A 182 10.11 -25.71 22.91
C ASN A 182 8.84 -25.32 23.67
N ASN A 183 8.85 -25.39 25.01
CA ASN A 183 7.67 -25.11 25.84
C ASN A 183 7.14 -23.66 25.67
N ASN A 184 7.99 -22.72 25.27
CA ASN A 184 7.62 -21.30 25.11
C ASN A 184 7.47 -20.91 23.64
N ASN A 185 7.80 -21.82 22.71
CA ASN A 185 7.74 -21.57 21.27
C ASN A 185 6.99 -22.72 20.61
N PRO A 186 5.66 -22.62 20.45
CA PRO A 186 4.85 -23.61 19.75
C PRO A 186 5.23 -23.67 18.27
N TYR A 187 4.98 -24.81 17.65
CA TYR A 187 5.21 -25.00 16.22
C TYR A 187 3.89 -24.97 15.44
N GLU A 188 3.79 -24.10 14.45
CA GLU A 188 2.67 -24.07 13.51
C GLU A 188 2.90 -25.11 12.41
N LEU A 189 2.13 -26.21 12.49
CA LEU A 189 2.27 -27.35 11.60
C LEU A 189 1.60 -27.09 10.26
N ALA A 190 0.43 -26.47 10.24
CA ALA A 190 -0.31 -26.12 9.03
C ALA A 190 -1.09 -24.83 9.22
N SER A 191 -1.26 -24.04 8.17
CA SER A 191 -2.08 -22.81 8.15
C SER A 191 -2.98 -22.81 6.91
N GLY A 192 -4.08 -22.07 6.96
CA GLY A 192 -5.06 -22.03 5.86
C GLY A 192 -5.84 -23.35 5.70
N ILE A 193 -6.00 -24.12 6.78
CA ILE A 193 -6.66 -25.41 6.73
C ILE A 193 -8.17 -25.29 6.51
N SER A 194 -8.74 -26.23 5.78
CA SER A 194 -10.17 -26.27 5.43
C SER A 194 -11.07 -26.46 6.65
N SER A 195 -12.31 -26.01 6.55
CA SER A 195 -13.31 -26.19 7.60
C SER A 195 -13.54 -27.65 7.96
N ASP A 196 -13.45 -28.55 6.98
CA ASP A 196 -13.62 -29.99 7.17
C ASP A 196 -12.46 -30.56 8.00
N THR A 197 -11.22 -30.12 7.73
CA THR A 197 -10.04 -30.44 8.54
C THR A 197 -10.18 -29.92 9.96
N VAL A 198 -10.62 -28.68 10.14
CA VAL A 198 -10.85 -28.10 11.47
C VAL A 198 -11.85 -28.93 12.26
N LEU A 199 -12.96 -29.32 11.63
CA LEU A 199 -14.00 -30.09 12.28
C LEU A 199 -13.48 -31.49 12.75
N GLU A 200 -12.81 -32.20 11.85
CA GLU A 200 -12.26 -33.55 12.15
C GLU A 200 -11.15 -33.47 13.21
N LEU A 201 -10.26 -32.47 13.13
CA LEU A 201 -9.23 -32.27 14.15
C LEU A 201 -9.83 -31.93 15.53
N LYS A 202 -10.88 -31.10 15.61
CA LYS A 202 -11.59 -30.79 16.86
C LYS A 202 -12.24 -32.05 17.45
N GLU A 203 -12.88 -32.85 16.61
CA GLU A 203 -13.53 -34.11 17.03
C GLU A 203 -12.51 -35.13 17.61
N LEU A 204 -11.36 -35.23 16.98
CA LEU A 204 -10.32 -36.19 17.37
C LEU A 204 -9.26 -35.61 18.31
N SER A 205 -9.45 -34.39 18.82
CA SER A 205 -8.45 -33.64 19.63
C SER A 205 -8.00 -34.41 20.89
N ALA A 206 -8.88 -35.21 21.50
CA ALA A 206 -8.53 -36.04 22.63
C ALA A 206 -7.46 -37.13 22.35
N LEU A 207 -7.29 -37.49 21.06
CA LEU A 207 -6.28 -38.45 20.59
C LEU A 207 -4.96 -37.79 20.17
N MET A 208 -4.90 -36.45 20.21
CA MET A 208 -3.76 -35.65 19.77
C MET A 208 -3.35 -34.63 20.84
N PRO A 209 -2.85 -35.09 22.00
CA PRO A 209 -2.43 -34.20 23.08
C PRO A 209 -1.36 -33.24 22.56
N GLY A 210 -1.47 -31.97 22.91
CA GLY A 210 -0.57 -30.92 22.44
C GLY A 210 -0.91 -30.33 21.08
N MET A 211 -1.92 -30.85 20.37
CA MET A 211 -2.46 -30.17 19.17
C MET A 211 -3.44 -29.08 19.61
N GLU A 212 -3.32 -27.94 18.98
CA GLU A 212 -4.18 -26.77 19.16
C GLU A 212 -4.58 -26.18 17.84
N ILE A 213 -5.84 -25.80 17.68
CA ILE A 213 -6.33 -25.05 16.53
C ILE A 213 -6.37 -23.58 16.92
N SER A 214 -5.63 -22.78 16.19
CA SER A 214 -5.61 -21.32 16.32
C SER A 214 -6.42 -20.70 15.20
N GLU A 215 -7.31 -19.80 15.54
CA GLU A 215 -8.12 -19.02 14.58
C GLU A 215 -7.51 -17.63 14.43
N GLY A 216 -7.27 -17.22 13.20
CA GLY A 216 -6.70 -15.92 12.84
C GLY A 216 -7.38 -15.35 11.60
N TRP A 217 -6.82 -14.28 11.05
CA TRP A 217 -7.37 -13.59 9.89
C TRP A 217 -6.31 -13.34 8.84
N ASN A 218 -6.57 -13.80 7.59
CA ASN A 218 -5.79 -13.40 6.43
C ASN A 218 -6.40 -12.14 5.81
N ARG A 219 -5.55 -11.17 5.45
CA ARG A 219 -5.99 -10.01 4.69
C ARG A 219 -6.16 -10.40 3.23
N VAL A 220 -7.31 -10.05 2.65
CA VAL A 220 -7.67 -10.37 1.27
C VAL A 220 -7.85 -9.08 0.47
N TYR A 221 -7.20 -9.02 -0.68
CA TYR A 221 -7.25 -7.89 -1.59
C TYR A 221 -8.07 -8.27 -2.82
N LEU A 222 -9.35 -7.86 -2.82
CA LEU A 222 -10.22 -8.08 -3.98
C LEU A 222 -9.77 -7.15 -5.10
N ASP A 223 -9.63 -7.70 -6.32
CA ASP A 223 -9.13 -6.94 -7.47
C ASP A 223 -7.80 -6.22 -7.15
N GLY A 224 -6.72 -6.99 -7.08
CA GLY A 224 -5.39 -6.52 -6.63
C GLY A 224 -4.80 -5.40 -7.47
N THR A 225 -5.27 -5.16 -8.68
CA THR A 225 -4.77 -4.15 -9.61
C THR A 225 -5.40 -2.77 -9.42
N THR A 226 -6.62 -2.69 -8.85
CA THR A 226 -7.30 -1.40 -8.63
C THR A 226 -6.65 -0.61 -7.50
N ALA A 227 -6.14 0.57 -7.78
CA ALA A 227 -5.60 1.54 -6.81
C ALA A 227 -4.60 0.95 -5.77
N PRO A 228 -3.61 0.14 -6.17
CA PRO A 228 -2.75 -0.56 -5.22
C PRO A 228 -1.95 0.41 -4.34
N HIS A 229 -1.48 1.52 -4.90
CA HIS A 229 -0.72 2.55 -4.17
C HIS A 229 -1.55 3.28 -3.10
N ILE A 230 -2.88 3.31 -3.27
CA ILE A 230 -3.81 3.93 -2.32
C ILE A 230 -4.13 2.94 -1.21
N ARG A 231 -4.58 1.74 -1.58
CA ARG A 231 -5.03 0.70 -0.64
C ARG A 231 -3.91 0.26 0.27
N GLY A 232 -2.74 -0.01 -0.30
CA GLY A 232 -1.58 -0.49 0.44
C GLY A 232 -1.73 -1.94 0.90
N THR A 233 -0.76 -2.38 1.69
CA THR A 233 -0.61 -3.77 2.15
C THR A 233 -0.40 -3.85 3.65
N VAL A 234 -0.61 -5.05 4.20
CA VAL A 234 -0.20 -5.43 5.56
C VAL A 234 1.01 -6.35 5.51
N GLY A 235 1.77 -6.41 6.59
CA GLY A 235 2.93 -7.28 6.72
C GLY A 235 3.39 -7.40 8.17
N ALA A 236 4.36 -8.27 8.43
CA ALA A 236 4.93 -8.44 9.76
C ALA A 236 5.56 -7.14 10.27
N ILE A 237 5.36 -6.84 11.56
CA ILE A 237 5.97 -5.68 12.20
C ILE A 237 7.49 -5.80 12.18
N SER A 238 8.20 -4.75 11.75
CA SER A 238 9.66 -4.71 11.83
C SER A 238 10.12 -4.44 13.26
N ALA A 239 11.37 -4.82 13.57
CA ALA A 239 11.96 -4.60 14.91
C ALA A 239 11.94 -3.12 15.32
N ASP A 240 12.20 -2.21 14.38
CA ASP A 240 12.18 -0.77 14.62
C ASP A 240 10.77 -0.27 14.91
N LYS A 241 9.78 -0.69 14.11
CA LYS A 241 8.37 -0.34 14.34
C LYS A 241 7.83 -0.95 15.63
N TYR A 242 8.23 -2.17 15.98
CA TYR A 242 7.88 -2.76 17.26
C TYR A 242 8.41 -1.92 18.44
N ALA A 243 9.67 -1.44 18.36
CA ALA A 243 10.24 -0.57 19.40
C ALA A 243 9.42 0.72 19.61
N GLU A 244 8.87 1.29 18.54
CA GLU A 244 7.99 2.47 18.59
C GLU A 244 6.59 2.14 19.15
N LEU A 245 6.00 1.03 18.73
CA LEU A 245 4.59 0.69 18.96
C LEU A 245 4.35 -0.22 20.16
N LYS A 246 5.39 -0.77 20.78
CA LYS A 246 5.29 -1.67 21.95
C LYS A 246 4.45 -1.08 23.08
N SER A 247 4.60 0.23 23.38
CA SER A 247 3.82 0.90 24.41
C SER A 247 2.34 1.03 24.08
N ALA A 248 1.97 0.93 22.81
CA ALA A 248 0.59 0.91 22.31
C ALA A 248 -0.01 -0.50 22.26
N GLY A 249 0.66 -1.51 22.87
CA GLY A 249 0.16 -2.88 22.99
C GLY A 249 0.40 -3.76 21.76
N TYR A 250 1.33 -3.37 20.87
CA TYR A 250 1.74 -4.23 19.76
C TYR A 250 2.70 -5.33 20.24
N LYS A 251 2.65 -6.48 19.57
CA LYS A 251 3.54 -7.62 19.78
C LYS A 251 4.48 -7.81 18.60
N LEU A 252 5.55 -8.57 18.80
CA LEU A 252 6.57 -8.78 17.77
C LEU A 252 6.07 -9.60 16.56
N ASP A 253 5.01 -10.36 16.75
CA ASP A 253 4.35 -11.17 15.73
C ASP A 253 3.11 -10.51 15.11
N ASP A 254 2.84 -9.23 15.43
CA ASP A 254 1.72 -8.50 14.86
C ASP A 254 1.89 -8.26 13.36
N ILE A 255 0.75 -8.35 12.66
CA ILE A 255 0.61 -7.90 11.29
C ILE A 255 0.07 -6.47 11.31
N ILE A 256 0.79 -5.55 10.68
CA ILE A 256 0.45 -4.12 10.63
C ILE A 256 0.35 -3.63 9.20
N GLY A 257 -0.27 -2.48 8.99
CA GLY A 257 -0.21 -1.78 7.70
C GLY A 257 1.22 -1.36 7.35
N THR A 258 1.66 -1.66 6.12
CA THR A 258 3.02 -1.37 5.64
C THR A 258 3.06 -0.26 4.60
N SER A 259 1.93 0.01 3.92
CA SER A 259 1.82 1.05 2.90
C SER A 259 0.38 1.56 2.77
N GLY A 260 0.18 2.64 2.04
CA GLY A 260 -1.14 3.18 1.68
C GLY A 260 -2.06 3.45 2.88
N ILE A 261 -3.35 3.26 2.68
CA ILE A 261 -4.40 3.40 3.71
C ILE A 261 -4.23 2.38 4.83
N GLU A 262 -3.75 1.17 4.53
CA GLU A 262 -3.46 0.17 5.56
C GLU A 262 -2.47 0.72 6.60
N LEU A 263 -1.41 1.43 6.17
CA LEU A 263 -0.46 2.07 7.06
C LEU A 263 -1.00 3.35 7.69
N ALA A 264 -1.56 4.23 6.89
CA ALA A 264 -1.98 5.56 7.35
C ALA A 264 -3.10 5.50 8.39
N LEU A 265 -3.99 4.52 8.28
CA LEU A 265 -5.11 4.31 9.19
C LEU A 265 -4.96 3.03 10.03
N GLU A 266 -3.72 2.62 10.31
CA GLU A 266 -3.43 1.42 11.12
C GLU A 266 -4.22 1.40 12.44
N SER A 267 -4.24 2.50 13.19
CA SER A 267 -4.96 2.59 14.47
C SER A 267 -6.49 2.50 14.34
N THR A 268 -7.03 2.83 13.18
CA THR A 268 -8.47 2.74 12.88
C THR A 268 -8.84 1.34 12.42
N LEU A 269 -8.03 0.78 11.51
CA LEU A 269 -8.28 -0.50 10.89
C LEU A 269 -7.95 -1.68 11.81
N ARG A 270 -6.96 -1.55 12.70
CA ARG A 270 -6.60 -2.58 13.67
C ARG A 270 -7.74 -2.78 14.67
N GLY A 271 -8.15 -4.04 14.87
CA GLY A 271 -9.07 -4.40 15.93
C GLY A 271 -8.39 -4.47 17.30
N GLU A 272 -9.18 -4.67 18.33
CA GLU A 272 -8.68 -4.97 19.67
C GLU A 272 -8.75 -6.48 19.92
N ARG A 273 -7.62 -7.07 20.30
CA ARG A 273 -7.55 -8.49 20.65
C ARG A 273 -8.45 -8.82 21.83
N GLY A 274 -9.10 -9.98 21.75
CA GLY A 274 -9.72 -10.63 22.87
C GLY A 274 -8.70 -11.45 23.69
N THR A 275 -9.15 -11.97 24.80
CA THR A 275 -8.38 -12.90 25.65
C THR A 275 -9.23 -14.08 26.02
N ARG A 276 -8.61 -15.25 26.03
CA ARG A 276 -9.17 -16.54 26.38
C ARG A 276 -8.31 -17.16 27.46
N GLU A 277 -8.92 -17.65 28.52
CA GLU A 277 -8.24 -18.37 29.60
C GLU A 277 -8.54 -19.86 29.50
N ILE A 278 -7.49 -20.63 29.26
CA ILE A 278 -7.56 -22.09 29.19
C ILE A 278 -6.95 -22.67 30.48
N THR A 279 -7.76 -23.33 31.28
CA THR A 279 -7.30 -24.03 32.48
C THR A 279 -7.19 -25.51 32.20
N ARG A 280 -6.01 -26.09 32.47
CA ARG A 280 -5.70 -27.51 32.32
C ARG A 280 -5.33 -28.11 33.68
N ASN A 281 -5.63 -29.39 33.88
CA ASN A 281 -5.17 -30.14 35.07
C ASN A 281 -3.70 -30.56 34.89
N SER A 282 -3.16 -31.24 35.94
CA SER A 282 -1.81 -31.82 35.93
C SER A 282 -1.55 -32.80 34.80
N ASP A 283 -2.60 -33.43 34.27
CA ASP A 283 -2.54 -34.39 33.17
C ASP A 283 -2.67 -33.75 31.79
N GLY A 284 -2.73 -32.40 31.73
CA GLY A 284 -2.86 -31.63 30.49
C GLY A 284 -4.29 -31.57 29.94
N MET A 285 -5.28 -32.19 30.58
CA MET A 285 -6.67 -32.12 30.12
C MET A 285 -7.27 -30.74 30.40
N MET A 286 -8.01 -30.20 29.44
CA MET A 286 -8.73 -28.94 29.55
C MET A 286 -9.89 -29.06 30.53
N ILE A 287 -9.87 -28.22 31.58
CA ILE A 287 -10.93 -28.14 32.60
C ILE A 287 -11.91 -27.01 32.26
N SER A 288 -11.41 -25.87 31.88
CA SER A 288 -12.22 -24.74 31.45
C SER A 288 -11.56 -24.01 30.28
N ASP A 289 -12.40 -23.35 29.51
CA ASP A 289 -12.08 -22.57 28.35
C ASP A 289 -13.06 -21.40 28.29
N GLU A 290 -12.61 -20.25 28.74
CA GLU A 290 -13.46 -19.06 28.88
C GLU A 290 -12.87 -17.86 28.16
N ILE A 291 -13.70 -17.22 27.35
CA ILE A 291 -13.35 -15.91 26.74
C ILE A 291 -13.55 -14.85 27.82
N THR A 292 -12.44 -14.31 28.34
CA THR A 292 -12.45 -13.28 29.38
C THR A 292 -12.58 -11.87 28.81
N LYS A 293 -12.19 -11.68 27.53
CA LYS A 293 -12.41 -10.46 26.75
C LYS A 293 -12.74 -10.84 25.31
N GLU A 294 -13.90 -10.40 24.81
CA GLU A 294 -14.26 -10.58 23.41
C GLU A 294 -13.35 -9.74 22.49
N PRO A 295 -12.91 -10.29 21.35
CA PRO A 295 -12.19 -9.48 20.35
C PRO A 295 -13.12 -8.44 19.73
N GLN A 296 -12.61 -7.25 19.50
CA GLN A 296 -13.36 -6.19 18.84
C GLN A 296 -12.76 -5.94 17.46
N ALA A 297 -13.54 -6.17 16.40
CA ALA A 297 -13.12 -5.92 15.04
C ALA A 297 -12.76 -4.44 14.82
N GLY A 298 -11.79 -4.17 13.96
CA GLY A 298 -11.40 -2.83 13.56
C GLY A 298 -12.52 -2.08 12.84
N LYS A 299 -12.42 -0.76 12.81
CA LYS A 299 -13.36 0.10 12.10
C LYS A 299 -13.08 0.03 10.60
N SER A 300 -14.13 0.01 9.80
CA SER A 300 -14.06 -0.02 8.34
C SER A 300 -14.01 1.38 7.75
N VAL A 301 -13.32 1.54 6.63
CA VAL A 301 -13.06 2.82 5.98
C VAL A 301 -13.70 2.83 4.60
N MET A 302 -14.41 3.90 4.29
CA MET A 302 -14.91 4.20 2.96
C MET A 302 -14.04 5.28 2.34
N LEU A 303 -13.50 5.02 1.14
CA LEU A 303 -12.69 5.96 0.39
C LEU A 303 -13.55 6.91 -0.44
N THR A 304 -12.95 8.00 -0.91
CA THR A 304 -13.59 8.95 -1.83
C THR A 304 -13.58 8.47 -3.28
N ILE A 305 -12.64 7.58 -3.65
CA ILE A 305 -12.52 7.05 -5.01
C ILE A 305 -13.71 6.15 -5.38
N ASP A 306 -14.17 6.24 -6.62
CA ASP A 306 -14.99 5.22 -7.27
C ASP A 306 -14.06 4.28 -8.05
N SER A 307 -14.06 2.99 -7.74
CA SER A 307 -13.14 2.02 -8.35
C SER A 307 -13.31 1.91 -9.88
N ASN A 308 -14.50 2.17 -10.43
CA ASN A 308 -14.72 2.18 -11.87
C ASN A 308 -14.03 3.39 -12.53
N PHE A 309 -14.21 4.58 -11.94
CA PHE A 309 -13.55 5.78 -12.45
C PHE A 309 -12.03 5.72 -12.26
N GLN A 310 -11.56 5.20 -11.12
CA GLN A 310 -10.13 4.95 -10.86
C GLN A 310 -9.53 4.06 -11.95
N ASN A 311 -10.15 2.91 -12.22
CA ASN A 311 -9.70 1.99 -13.27
C ASN A 311 -9.72 2.62 -14.67
N MET A 312 -10.72 3.48 -14.96
CA MET A 312 -10.72 4.22 -16.22
C MET A 312 -9.52 5.16 -16.32
N VAL A 313 -9.20 5.90 -15.25
CA VAL A 313 -8.05 6.84 -15.25
C VAL A 313 -6.73 6.07 -15.39
N GLU A 314 -6.54 4.96 -14.69
CA GLU A 314 -5.36 4.09 -14.86
C GLU A 314 -5.23 3.57 -16.30
N ARG A 315 -6.32 3.05 -16.87
CA ARG A 315 -6.35 2.60 -18.26
C ARG A 315 -6.12 3.73 -19.27
N ILE A 316 -6.59 4.95 -19.01
CA ILE A 316 -6.34 6.11 -19.87
C ILE A 316 -4.84 6.42 -19.91
N VAL A 317 -4.17 6.46 -18.76
CA VAL A 317 -2.73 6.72 -18.71
C VAL A 317 -1.96 5.60 -19.42
N GLN A 318 -2.30 4.33 -19.20
CA GLN A 318 -1.68 3.19 -19.87
C GLN A 318 -1.89 3.25 -21.38
N TYR A 319 -3.13 3.44 -21.83
CA TYR A 319 -3.46 3.55 -23.25
C TYR A 319 -2.67 4.65 -23.97
N HIS A 320 -2.41 5.75 -23.26
CA HIS A 320 -1.60 6.83 -23.82
C HIS A 320 -0.14 6.41 -24.01
N MET A 321 0.44 5.67 -23.07
CA MET A 321 1.79 5.10 -23.21
C MET A 321 1.84 4.08 -24.36
N ASP A 322 0.84 3.19 -24.45
CA ASP A 322 0.70 2.20 -25.53
C ASP A 322 0.64 2.91 -26.91
N PHE A 323 -0.11 4.03 -27.00
CA PHE A 323 -0.17 4.83 -28.21
C PHE A 323 1.19 5.41 -28.60
N LEU A 324 1.95 5.94 -27.65
CA LEU A 324 3.26 6.52 -27.90
C LEU A 324 4.30 5.49 -28.38
N HIS A 325 4.12 4.22 -28.00
CA HIS A 325 4.95 3.11 -28.45
C HIS A 325 4.46 2.49 -29.77
N SER A 326 3.24 2.83 -30.21
CA SER A 326 2.62 2.20 -31.37
C SER A 326 3.29 2.61 -32.70
N PRO A 327 3.18 1.78 -33.77
CA PRO A 327 3.62 2.14 -35.10
C PRO A 327 2.94 3.40 -35.63
N TYR A 328 1.69 3.67 -35.24
CA TYR A 328 0.94 4.87 -35.66
C TYR A 328 1.59 6.15 -35.20
N TYR A 329 2.12 6.19 -33.98
CA TYR A 329 2.86 7.34 -33.49
C TYR A 329 4.25 7.42 -34.09
N THR A 330 4.98 6.30 -34.13
CA THR A 330 6.38 6.26 -34.55
C THR A 330 6.59 6.45 -36.04
N THR A 331 5.59 6.18 -36.87
CA THR A 331 5.64 6.37 -38.34
C THR A 331 5.04 7.69 -38.82
N ALA A 332 4.08 8.25 -38.08
CA ALA A 332 3.35 9.46 -38.50
C ALA A 332 4.07 10.78 -38.20
N MET A 333 5.13 10.74 -37.40
CA MET A 333 5.82 11.95 -36.91
C MET A 333 7.31 11.91 -37.28
N ASP A 334 7.88 13.11 -37.52
CA ASP A 334 9.27 13.34 -37.90
C ASP A 334 10.27 12.81 -36.85
N ALA A 335 11.53 12.58 -37.23
CA ALA A 335 12.59 11.90 -36.49
C ALA A 335 12.92 12.41 -35.06
N ASN A 336 12.27 13.47 -34.61
CA ASN A 336 12.39 14.06 -33.26
C ASN A 336 11.27 13.62 -32.30
N LEU A 337 10.79 12.39 -32.42
CA LEU A 337 9.67 11.83 -31.66
C LEU A 337 9.90 11.92 -30.15
N ARG A 338 9.31 12.93 -29.51
CA ARG A 338 9.23 13.05 -28.06
C ARG A 338 8.09 12.17 -27.58
N GLY A 339 8.41 11.18 -26.73
CA GLY A 339 7.41 10.31 -26.14
C GLY A 339 7.55 8.83 -26.46
N LYS A 340 8.38 8.45 -27.42
CA LYS A 340 8.63 7.03 -27.71
C LYS A 340 9.23 6.25 -26.54
N ASP A 341 9.83 6.94 -25.58
CA ASP A 341 10.45 6.39 -24.38
C ASP A 341 9.60 6.71 -23.13
N THR A 342 8.29 6.94 -23.28
CA THR A 342 7.36 7.23 -22.17
C THR A 342 6.92 5.93 -21.52
N GLU A 343 7.45 5.62 -20.35
CA GLU A 343 7.11 4.41 -19.59
C GLU A 343 6.48 4.73 -18.22
N VAL A 344 6.36 6.03 -17.93
CA VAL A 344 5.93 6.50 -16.62
C VAL A 344 4.89 7.62 -16.78
N GLY A 345 3.79 7.46 -16.08
CA GLY A 345 2.72 8.45 -16.04
C GLY A 345 1.98 8.48 -14.71
N SER A 346 1.43 9.64 -14.38
CA SER A 346 0.60 9.79 -13.18
C SER A 346 -0.46 10.86 -13.40
N ALA A 347 -1.66 10.61 -12.84
CA ALA A 347 -2.79 11.51 -12.90
C ALA A 347 -3.54 11.55 -11.58
N VAL A 348 -3.95 12.76 -11.16
CA VAL A 348 -4.79 12.99 -9.99
C VAL A 348 -5.99 13.81 -10.40
N VAL A 349 -7.17 13.40 -9.94
CA VAL A 349 -8.44 14.10 -10.16
C VAL A 349 -9.08 14.37 -8.80
N LEU A 350 -9.40 15.63 -8.54
CA LEU A 350 -10.02 16.11 -7.30
C LEU A 350 -11.44 16.63 -7.59
N ASP A 351 -12.34 16.44 -6.63
CA ASP A 351 -13.57 17.21 -6.58
C ASP A 351 -13.25 18.64 -6.12
N VAL A 352 -13.69 19.62 -6.89
CA VAL A 352 -13.40 21.03 -6.62
C VAL A 352 -14.13 21.54 -5.38
N ARG A 353 -15.27 20.92 -5.04
CA ARG A 353 -16.20 21.37 -4.00
C ARG A 353 -15.71 21.09 -2.59
N ASP A 354 -14.90 20.06 -2.41
CA ASP A 354 -14.50 19.58 -1.07
C ASP A 354 -13.06 19.08 -0.97
N GLY A 355 -12.36 18.89 -2.10
CA GLY A 355 -11.00 18.34 -2.13
C GLY A 355 -10.92 16.81 -2.12
N SER A 356 -12.05 16.09 -2.24
CA SER A 356 -12.06 14.63 -2.36
C SER A 356 -11.23 14.17 -3.56
N VAL A 357 -10.38 13.15 -3.36
CA VAL A 357 -9.69 12.47 -4.45
C VAL A 357 -10.68 11.56 -5.16
N LEU A 358 -11.02 11.84 -6.41
CA LEU A 358 -11.90 11.03 -7.23
C LEU A 358 -11.15 9.90 -7.94
N ALA A 359 -9.91 10.16 -8.33
CA ALA A 359 -8.98 9.17 -8.87
C ALA A 359 -7.53 9.61 -8.67
N MET A 360 -6.64 8.63 -8.47
CA MET A 360 -5.20 8.84 -8.34
C MET A 360 -4.45 7.66 -8.96
N ALA A 361 -3.94 7.85 -10.18
CA ALA A 361 -3.23 6.84 -10.95
C ALA A 361 -1.71 7.05 -10.90
N THR A 362 -0.99 5.95 -10.79
CA THR A 362 0.47 5.87 -10.92
C THR A 362 0.83 4.69 -11.81
N LEU A 363 1.61 4.91 -12.84
CA LEU A 363 2.09 3.88 -13.75
C LEU A 363 3.62 3.99 -13.94
N PRO A 364 4.33 2.85 -14.07
CA PRO A 364 3.78 1.50 -13.97
C PRO A 364 3.18 1.22 -12.59
N SER A 365 2.15 0.39 -12.57
CA SER A 365 1.47 -0.08 -11.37
C SER A 365 1.84 -1.54 -11.06
N TYR A 366 1.25 -2.12 -10.03
CA TYR A 366 1.46 -3.53 -9.64
C TYR A 366 0.15 -4.17 -9.16
N ASP A 367 0.14 -5.50 -9.10
CA ASP A 367 -0.91 -6.26 -8.44
C ASP A 367 -0.52 -6.50 -6.98
N ILE A 368 -1.38 -6.12 -6.03
CA ILE A 368 -1.15 -6.33 -4.60
C ILE A 368 -0.99 -7.82 -4.27
N ASN A 369 -1.74 -8.71 -4.92
CA ASN A 369 -1.65 -10.14 -4.67
C ASN A 369 -0.28 -10.68 -5.10
N GLN A 370 0.21 -10.26 -6.29
CA GLN A 370 1.57 -10.58 -6.73
C GLN A 370 2.63 -10.02 -5.77
N LEU A 371 2.44 -8.79 -5.28
CA LEU A 371 3.38 -8.19 -4.31
C LEU A 371 3.45 -8.99 -3.01
N VAL A 372 2.32 -9.52 -2.52
CA VAL A 372 2.26 -10.35 -1.30
C VAL A 372 2.91 -11.71 -1.53
N GLU A 373 2.74 -12.30 -2.72
CA GLU A 373 3.31 -13.60 -3.08
C GLU A 373 4.82 -13.51 -3.38
N ASP A 374 5.25 -12.52 -4.15
CA ASP A 374 6.63 -12.33 -4.58
C ASP A 374 7.05 -10.84 -4.55
N TYR A 375 7.32 -10.36 -3.34
CA TYR A 375 7.78 -8.98 -3.12
C TYR A 375 9.03 -8.63 -3.94
N ALA A 376 9.95 -9.59 -4.11
CA ALA A 376 11.23 -9.33 -4.77
C ALA A 376 11.05 -9.05 -6.27
N SER A 377 10.13 -9.73 -6.95
CA SER A 377 9.86 -9.51 -8.36
C SER A 377 9.32 -8.11 -8.62
N VAL A 378 8.40 -7.62 -7.78
CA VAL A 378 7.82 -6.28 -7.93
C VAL A 378 8.82 -5.18 -7.53
N LEU A 379 9.60 -5.40 -6.47
CA LEU A 379 10.63 -4.45 -6.02
C LEU A 379 11.71 -4.20 -7.08
N ASN A 380 12.14 -5.26 -7.77
CA ASN A 380 13.20 -5.20 -8.79
C ASN A 380 12.67 -4.92 -10.20
N ALA A 381 11.37 -4.73 -10.37
CA ALA A 381 10.79 -4.40 -11.66
C ALA A 381 11.25 -3.01 -12.15
N GLU A 382 11.35 -2.85 -13.46
CA GLU A 382 11.77 -1.60 -14.09
C GLU A 382 10.83 -0.44 -13.75
N ASN A 383 11.36 0.77 -13.77
CA ASN A 383 10.63 2.01 -13.48
C ASN A 383 9.95 2.06 -12.11
N SER A 384 10.41 1.26 -11.13
CA SER A 384 10.00 1.33 -9.72
C SER A 384 8.47 1.41 -9.53
N PRO A 385 7.72 0.34 -9.82
CA PRO A 385 6.25 0.34 -9.73
C PRO A 385 5.72 0.61 -8.32
N LEU A 386 6.50 0.35 -7.27
CA LEU A 386 6.12 0.64 -5.88
C LEU A 386 6.11 2.12 -5.52
N LEU A 387 6.76 2.98 -6.33
CA LEU A 387 6.77 4.42 -6.07
C LEU A 387 5.42 5.03 -6.42
N ASN A 388 4.68 5.52 -5.42
CA ASN A 388 3.45 6.28 -5.64
C ASN A 388 3.78 7.68 -6.20
N ARG A 389 3.87 7.77 -7.52
CA ARG A 389 4.26 8.99 -8.20
C ARG A 389 3.26 10.13 -8.05
N ALA A 390 2.00 9.80 -7.83
CA ALA A 390 0.95 10.81 -7.64
C ALA A 390 1.24 11.75 -6.47
N ILE A 391 1.92 11.23 -5.42
CA ILE A 391 2.19 11.97 -4.18
C ILE A 391 3.67 12.07 -3.82
N ASN A 392 4.54 11.24 -4.44
CA ASN A 392 5.98 11.21 -4.14
C ASN A 392 6.87 11.39 -5.39
N GLY A 393 6.30 11.38 -6.60
CA GLY A 393 7.00 11.78 -7.81
C GLY A 393 7.15 13.30 -7.85
N GLU A 394 8.38 13.78 -7.76
CA GLU A 394 8.70 15.22 -7.78
C GLU A 394 9.11 15.67 -9.20
N TYR A 395 8.31 16.52 -9.78
CA TYR A 395 8.50 17.01 -11.15
C TYR A 395 8.60 18.53 -11.21
N ARG A 396 9.45 19.05 -12.07
CA ARG A 396 9.37 20.48 -12.43
C ARG A 396 8.01 20.74 -13.06
N PRO A 397 7.21 21.70 -12.55
CA PRO A 397 5.89 21.97 -13.10
C PRO A 397 5.95 22.60 -14.50
N GLY A 398 7.04 23.25 -14.83
CA GLY A 398 7.17 23.98 -16.08
C GLY A 398 6.08 25.04 -16.23
N SER A 399 5.61 25.25 -17.44
CA SER A 399 4.64 26.30 -17.76
C SER A 399 3.27 26.20 -17.07
N THR A 400 2.96 25.09 -16.34
CA THR A 400 1.76 25.03 -15.49
C THR A 400 1.86 26.01 -14.32
N PHE A 401 3.07 26.26 -13.82
CA PHE A 401 3.35 27.23 -12.76
C PHE A 401 3.02 28.67 -13.13
N LYS A 402 2.96 28.98 -14.45
CA LYS A 402 2.62 30.32 -14.93
C LYS A 402 1.23 30.80 -14.50
N THR A 403 0.34 29.90 -14.15
CA THR A 403 -0.97 30.28 -13.58
C THR A 403 -0.82 30.85 -12.16
N ILE A 404 0.10 30.31 -11.35
CA ILE A 404 0.47 30.88 -10.04
C ILE A 404 1.15 32.23 -10.24
N THR A 405 2.11 32.34 -11.16
CA THR A 405 2.82 33.57 -11.45
C THR A 405 1.87 34.67 -11.98
N ALA A 406 0.86 34.29 -12.82
CA ALA A 406 -0.18 35.21 -13.27
C ALA A 406 -1.03 35.73 -12.11
N THR A 407 -1.54 34.79 -11.26
CA THR A 407 -2.34 35.15 -10.09
C THR A 407 -1.55 36.09 -9.16
N ALA A 408 -0.32 35.73 -8.85
CA ALA A 408 0.55 36.51 -7.99
C ALA A 408 0.85 37.91 -8.58
N GLY A 409 1.19 37.98 -9.86
CA GLY A 409 1.51 39.24 -10.56
C GLY A 409 0.33 40.21 -10.63
N LEU A 410 -0.89 39.71 -10.84
CA LEU A 410 -2.14 40.47 -10.81
C LEU A 410 -2.48 40.93 -9.40
N ALA A 411 -2.39 40.01 -8.40
CA ALA A 411 -2.68 40.31 -7.01
C ALA A 411 -1.72 41.37 -6.39
N GLU A 412 -0.44 41.30 -6.74
CA GLU A 412 0.57 42.27 -6.29
C GLU A 412 0.55 43.59 -7.12
N GLY A 413 -0.31 43.67 -8.13
CA GLY A 413 -0.42 44.86 -9.01
C GLY A 413 0.84 45.15 -9.85
N VAL A 414 1.76 44.18 -9.99
CA VAL A 414 2.93 44.33 -10.89
C VAL A 414 2.56 44.20 -12.35
N ILE A 415 1.40 43.62 -12.63
CA ILE A 415 0.67 43.61 -13.90
C ILE A 415 -0.82 43.75 -13.60
N ASP A 416 -1.58 44.24 -14.60
CA ASP A 416 -3.05 44.28 -14.61
C ASP A 416 -3.58 43.66 -15.93
N ALA A 417 -4.91 43.62 -16.10
CA ALA A 417 -5.55 43.04 -17.28
C ALA A 417 -5.12 43.75 -18.60
N SER A 418 -4.77 45.02 -18.53
CA SER A 418 -4.37 45.86 -19.67
C SER A 418 -2.87 45.91 -19.91
N SER A 419 -2.10 45.46 -18.90
CA SER A 419 -0.63 45.48 -18.96
C SER A 419 -0.11 44.62 -20.11
N THR A 420 0.73 45.22 -20.98
CA THR A 420 1.36 44.49 -22.08
C THR A 420 2.87 44.37 -21.88
N ILE A 421 3.39 43.20 -22.23
CA ILE A 421 4.84 42.93 -22.27
C ILE A 421 5.20 42.49 -23.69
N ASN A 422 6.24 43.14 -24.26
CA ASN A 422 6.67 42.85 -25.62
C ASN A 422 7.62 41.64 -25.68
N CYS A 423 7.16 40.56 -26.32
CA CYS A 423 7.94 39.36 -26.53
C CYS A 423 8.66 39.40 -27.89
N THR A 424 9.97 39.56 -27.87
CA THR A 424 10.86 39.56 -29.05
C THR A 424 11.52 38.22 -29.33
N GLY A 425 11.12 37.17 -28.62
CA GLY A 425 11.71 35.84 -28.74
C GLY A 425 12.91 35.58 -27.82
N ARG A 426 13.55 36.60 -27.29
CA ARG A 426 14.63 36.54 -26.31
C ARG A 426 14.45 37.56 -25.21
N TYR A 427 14.72 37.17 -23.96
CA TYR A 427 14.67 38.07 -22.82
C TYR A 427 16.04 38.70 -22.60
N MET A 428 16.11 40.02 -22.78
CA MET A 428 17.36 40.75 -22.89
C MET A 428 17.77 41.52 -21.63
N TYR A 429 17.02 41.40 -20.54
CA TYR A 429 17.27 42.17 -19.31
C TYR A 429 18.64 41.88 -18.71
N TYR A 430 19.10 40.63 -18.77
CA TYR A 430 20.39 40.19 -18.25
C TYR A 430 21.47 40.06 -19.34
N ALA A 431 21.24 40.65 -20.52
CA ALA A 431 22.23 40.59 -21.60
C ALA A 431 23.55 41.34 -21.24
N PRO A 432 24.71 40.91 -21.70
CA PRO A 432 24.92 39.75 -22.58
C PRO A 432 25.08 38.43 -21.82
N SER A 433 25.11 38.41 -20.47
CA SER A 433 25.45 37.26 -19.66
C SER A 433 24.41 36.13 -19.73
N TYR A 434 23.11 36.50 -19.80
CA TYR A 434 22.02 35.54 -19.85
C TYR A 434 20.85 36.04 -20.65
N THR A 435 20.51 35.36 -21.76
CA THR A 435 19.44 35.77 -22.69
C THR A 435 18.52 34.57 -22.99
N PRO A 436 17.68 34.12 -22.02
CA PRO A 436 16.84 32.94 -22.21
C PRO A 436 15.77 33.18 -23.29
N GLY A 437 15.43 32.07 -23.99
CA GLY A 437 14.51 32.11 -25.11
C GLY A 437 13.04 31.98 -24.72
N CYS A 438 12.19 32.35 -25.68
CA CYS A 438 10.77 32.03 -25.70
C CYS A 438 10.48 31.03 -26.81
N THR A 439 9.31 30.39 -26.75
CA THR A 439 8.85 29.42 -27.77
C THR A 439 8.54 30.06 -29.12
N GLY A 440 8.43 31.40 -29.16
CA GLY A 440 8.18 32.17 -30.37
C GLY A 440 8.28 33.67 -30.12
N VAL A 441 8.04 34.44 -31.17
CA VAL A 441 7.92 35.92 -31.10
C VAL A 441 6.43 36.27 -31.04
N HIS A 442 5.94 36.71 -29.85
CA HIS A 442 4.53 36.95 -29.62
C HIS A 442 4.09 38.42 -29.70
N GLY A 443 5.05 39.34 -29.83
CA GLY A 443 4.78 40.79 -29.83
C GLY A 443 4.30 41.31 -28.47
N SER A 444 3.54 42.36 -28.48
CA SER A 444 2.97 42.97 -27.27
C SER A 444 1.69 42.23 -26.84
N ILE A 445 1.72 41.51 -25.73
CA ILE A 445 0.64 40.63 -25.27
C ILE A 445 0.26 40.91 -23.81
N THR A 446 -1.00 40.67 -23.46
CA THR A 446 -1.53 40.71 -22.10
C THR A 446 -1.38 39.35 -21.38
N VAL A 447 -1.77 39.29 -20.09
CA VAL A 447 -1.67 38.09 -19.28
C VAL A 447 -2.44 36.90 -19.86
N GLN A 448 -3.67 37.10 -20.38
CA GLN A 448 -4.47 36.04 -21.02
C GLN A 448 -3.74 35.46 -22.27
N PHE A 449 -3.15 36.31 -23.11
CA PHE A 449 -2.37 35.85 -24.26
C PHE A 449 -1.01 35.29 -23.85
N GLY A 450 -0.43 35.78 -22.75
CA GLY A 450 0.76 35.20 -22.12
C GLY A 450 0.52 33.75 -21.69
N LEU A 451 -0.64 33.43 -21.08
CA LEU A 451 -1.05 32.08 -20.75
C LEU A 451 -1.34 31.25 -22.00
N LYS A 452 -2.14 31.80 -22.96
CA LYS A 452 -2.49 31.14 -24.23
C LYS A 452 -1.27 30.65 -25.01
N HIS A 453 -0.30 31.53 -25.22
CA HIS A 453 0.92 31.23 -25.98
C HIS A 453 2.05 30.66 -25.11
N SER A 454 1.79 30.46 -23.81
CA SER A 454 2.81 30.03 -22.85
C SER A 454 4.10 30.88 -22.92
N CYS A 455 3.95 32.21 -23.09
CA CYS A 455 5.07 33.12 -23.34
C CYS A 455 6.03 33.19 -22.15
N ASN A 456 7.27 32.69 -22.30
CA ASN A 456 8.27 32.77 -21.23
C ASN A 456 8.63 34.22 -20.89
N ILE A 457 8.79 35.08 -21.89
CA ILE A 457 9.21 36.49 -21.67
C ILE A 457 8.20 37.25 -20.82
N PHE A 458 6.90 37.03 -21.07
CA PHE A 458 5.86 37.65 -20.23
C PHE A 458 6.05 37.29 -18.75
N PHE A 459 6.24 36.00 -18.47
CA PHE A 459 6.35 35.51 -17.09
C PHE A 459 7.74 35.73 -16.49
N TYR A 460 8.81 35.78 -17.28
CA TYR A 460 10.12 36.26 -16.82
C TYR A 460 10.04 37.68 -16.27
N GLU A 461 9.44 38.58 -17.03
CA GLU A 461 9.32 39.99 -16.64
C GLU A 461 8.38 40.13 -15.41
N THR A 462 7.27 39.41 -15.38
CA THR A 462 6.34 39.42 -14.24
C THR A 462 7.05 38.94 -12.96
N ALA A 463 7.76 37.80 -12.99
CA ALA A 463 8.50 37.26 -11.87
C ALA A 463 9.63 38.18 -11.41
N ARG A 464 10.38 38.79 -12.37
CA ARG A 464 11.44 39.74 -12.05
C ARG A 464 10.91 40.96 -11.30
N ARG A 465 9.79 41.54 -11.74
CA ARG A 465 9.14 42.68 -11.07
C ARG A 465 8.64 42.35 -9.68
N MET A 466 8.14 41.12 -9.51
CA MET A 466 7.59 40.65 -8.25
C MET A 466 8.68 40.25 -7.23
N CYS A 467 9.86 39.82 -7.69
CA CYS A 467 10.93 39.19 -6.90
C CYS A 467 10.58 37.82 -6.37
N ILE A 468 11.61 37.04 -5.95
CA ILE A 468 11.45 35.65 -5.54
C ILE A 468 10.62 35.50 -4.26
N ASP A 469 10.79 36.38 -3.28
CA ASP A 469 10.10 36.28 -1.97
C ASP A 469 8.57 36.38 -2.14
N ARG A 470 8.10 37.29 -2.98
CA ARG A 470 6.68 37.43 -3.27
C ARG A 470 6.15 36.25 -4.08
N LEU A 471 6.94 35.79 -5.06
CA LEU A 471 6.57 34.58 -5.83
C LEU A 471 6.47 33.37 -4.93
N ALA A 472 7.42 33.14 -4.03
CA ALA A 472 7.42 32.06 -3.07
C ALA A 472 6.24 32.16 -2.07
N TYR A 473 5.94 33.37 -1.58
CA TYR A 473 4.79 33.60 -0.73
C TYR A 473 3.46 33.15 -1.40
N TRP A 474 3.26 33.54 -2.68
CA TRP A 474 2.08 33.12 -3.40
C TRP A 474 2.08 31.63 -3.73
N ALA A 475 3.23 31.07 -4.13
CA ALA A 475 3.36 29.64 -4.35
C ALA A 475 2.97 28.82 -3.12
N ASN A 476 3.37 29.27 -1.92
CA ASN A 476 3.02 28.65 -0.66
C ASN A 476 1.50 28.65 -0.39
N LYS A 477 0.78 29.73 -0.75
CA LYS A 477 -0.69 29.78 -0.67
C LYS A 477 -1.36 28.69 -1.53
N PHE A 478 -0.74 28.34 -2.66
CA PHE A 478 -1.17 27.23 -3.51
C PHE A 478 -0.72 25.85 -3.01
N GLY A 479 0.01 25.79 -1.90
CA GLY A 479 0.47 24.55 -1.29
C GLY A 479 1.89 24.12 -1.71
N VAL A 480 2.58 24.88 -2.55
CA VAL A 480 3.94 24.56 -2.99
C VAL A 480 4.93 24.63 -1.83
N GLY A 481 5.68 23.57 -1.61
CA GLY A 481 6.65 23.47 -0.51
C GLY A 481 6.01 23.34 0.88
N THR A 482 4.74 22.93 0.94
CA THR A 482 4.01 22.74 2.20
C THR A 482 3.36 21.36 2.28
N ASP A 483 3.07 20.92 3.50
CA ASP A 483 2.19 19.77 3.71
C ASP A 483 0.76 20.13 3.28
N LEU A 484 0.18 19.33 2.40
CA LEU A 484 -1.21 19.50 1.96
C LEU A 484 -2.22 18.91 2.95
N GLY A 485 -1.76 18.22 4.00
CA GLY A 485 -2.61 17.54 4.99
C GLY A 485 -3.25 16.24 4.46
N PHE A 486 -2.69 15.64 3.43
CA PHE A 486 -3.19 14.40 2.84
C PHE A 486 -2.92 13.21 3.77
N GLU A 487 -3.82 12.22 3.81
CA GLU A 487 -3.72 11.11 4.77
C GLU A 487 -2.51 10.20 4.52
N LEU A 488 -2.06 10.07 3.27
CA LEU A 488 -0.90 9.24 2.95
C LEU A 488 0.40 10.04 3.07
N PRO A 489 1.50 9.42 3.49
CA PRO A 489 2.81 10.07 3.51
C PRO A 489 3.19 10.56 2.11
N MET A 490 3.37 11.86 1.96
CA MET A 490 3.63 12.50 0.67
C MET A 490 4.83 13.45 0.72
N SER A 491 5.42 13.70 -0.46
CA SER A 491 6.37 14.80 -0.61
C SER A 491 5.65 16.15 -0.52
N THR A 492 6.25 17.10 0.18
CA THR A 492 5.78 18.50 0.23
C THR A 492 6.09 19.28 -1.05
N GLY A 493 6.85 18.68 -1.98
CA GLY A 493 7.47 19.44 -3.06
C GLY A 493 8.47 20.47 -2.53
N ARG A 494 8.94 21.35 -3.42
CA ARG A 494 9.84 22.46 -3.02
C ARG A 494 9.69 23.66 -3.94
N MET A 495 9.84 24.84 -3.37
CA MET A 495 9.89 26.10 -4.11
C MET A 495 11.33 26.59 -4.21
N THR A 496 11.72 26.99 -5.41
CA THR A 496 13.00 27.69 -5.65
C THR A 496 13.12 28.92 -4.73
N SER A 497 14.18 28.99 -3.95
CA SER A 497 14.50 30.14 -3.10
C SER A 497 16.01 30.20 -2.79
N PRO A 498 16.54 31.36 -2.37
CA PRO A 498 17.93 31.46 -1.92
C PRO A 498 18.27 30.45 -0.83
N GLU A 499 17.37 30.24 0.15
CA GLU A 499 17.59 29.31 1.27
C GLU A 499 17.62 27.86 0.80
N LEU A 500 16.86 27.51 -0.24
CA LEU A 500 16.94 26.17 -0.85
C LEU A 500 18.29 25.97 -1.54
N PHE A 501 18.75 26.99 -2.27
CA PHE A 501 20.05 26.94 -2.96
C PHE A 501 21.20 26.78 -1.98
N ASP A 502 21.17 27.51 -0.88
CA ASP A 502 22.15 27.36 0.22
C ASP A 502 22.16 25.92 0.76
N LYS A 503 20.97 25.32 1.01
CA LYS A 503 20.85 23.94 1.46
C LYS A 503 21.37 22.92 0.45
N LEU A 504 21.23 23.20 -0.84
CA LEU A 504 21.72 22.34 -1.92
C LEU A 504 23.20 22.57 -2.26
N GLY A 505 23.83 23.61 -1.67
CA GLY A 505 25.19 24.00 -2.00
C GLY A 505 25.35 24.57 -3.41
N ILE A 506 24.31 25.19 -3.96
CA ILE A 506 24.27 25.77 -5.31
C ILE A 506 24.29 27.31 -5.20
N GLU A 507 25.02 27.97 -6.05
CA GLU A 507 25.08 29.44 -6.09
C GLU A 507 23.77 30.03 -6.62
N TRP A 508 23.18 30.96 -5.84
CA TRP A 508 21.99 31.70 -6.25
C TRP A 508 22.32 32.81 -7.25
N ASN A 509 21.57 32.89 -8.32
CA ASN A 509 21.67 33.96 -9.32
C ASN A 509 20.32 34.67 -9.50
N ALA A 510 20.34 35.94 -9.82
CA ALA A 510 19.12 36.72 -10.08
C ALA A 510 18.24 36.13 -11.21
N SER A 511 18.84 35.37 -12.12
CA SER A 511 18.16 34.62 -13.18
C SER A 511 17.31 33.47 -12.68
N ASP A 512 17.59 32.94 -11.48
CA ASP A 512 16.79 31.84 -10.88
C ASP A 512 15.37 32.30 -10.55
N THR A 513 15.19 33.59 -10.18
CA THR A 513 13.86 34.17 -10.00
C THR A 513 13.01 34.08 -11.27
N ILE A 514 13.56 34.42 -12.44
CA ILE A 514 12.78 34.36 -13.67
C ILE A 514 12.50 32.93 -14.11
N GLN A 515 13.44 32.02 -13.89
CA GLN A 515 13.24 30.60 -14.16
C GLN A 515 12.17 29.99 -13.23
N ALA A 516 12.20 30.32 -11.93
CA ALA A 516 11.15 29.95 -10.98
C ALA A 516 9.76 30.43 -11.44
N GLY A 517 9.68 31.67 -12.02
CA GLY A 517 8.42 32.20 -12.52
C GLY A 517 7.77 31.44 -13.68
N ILE A 518 8.50 30.53 -14.31
CA ILE A 518 7.98 29.65 -15.36
C ILE A 518 7.99 28.16 -14.91
N GLY A 519 8.19 27.92 -13.60
CA GLY A 519 8.18 26.57 -13.03
C GLY A 519 9.40 25.72 -13.40
N GLN A 520 10.54 26.37 -13.60
CA GLN A 520 11.84 25.77 -13.82
C GLN A 520 12.74 25.97 -12.59
N SER A 521 14.05 25.86 -12.75
CA SER A 521 15.03 25.88 -11.65
C SER A 521 14.79 24.70 -10.68
N GLU A 522 14.80 24.92 -9.37
CA GLU A 522 14.68 23.88 -8.34
C GLU A 522 13.25 23.74 -7.79
N THR A 523 12.24 24.31 -8.44
CA THR A 523 10.83 24.10 -8.07
C THR A 523 10.37 22.72 -8.51
N LEU A 524 9.91 21.90 -7.56
CA LEU A 524 9.39 20.55 -7.79
C LEU A 524 8.02 20.38 -7.14
N LEU A 525 7.10 19.75 -7.86
CA LEU A 525 5.72 19.46 -7.44
C LEU A 525 5.35 18.02 -7.76
N THR A 526 4.45 17.45 -6.98
CA THR A 526 3.82 16.17 -7.29
C THR A 526 2.55 16.39 -8.13
N PRO A 527 2.03 15.36 -8.83
CA PRO A 527 0.73 15.43 -9.50
C PRO A 527 -0.41 15.88 -8.58
N LEU A 528 -0.40 15.51 -7.30
CA LEU A 528 -1.38 15.99 -6.31
C LEU A 528 -1.26 17.50 -6.09
N HIS A 529 -0.06 18.05 -6.02
CA HIS A 529 0.13 19.52 -5.97
C HIS A 529 -0.41 20.21 -7.23
N LEU A 530 -0.20 19.62 -8.41
CA LEU A 530 -0.72 20.16 -9.68
C LEU A 530 -2.25 20.17 -9.69
N ALA A 531 -2.90 19.09 -9.22
CA ALA A 531 -4.35 19.03 -9.10
C ALA A 531 -4.88 20.03 -8.05
N THR A 532 -4.19 20.15 -6.89
CA THR A 532 -4.52 21.12 -5.83
C THR A 532 -4.39 22.58 -6.33
N GLN A 533 -3.36 22.87 -7.13
CA GLN A 533 -3.20 24.16 -7.81
C GLN A 533 -4.40 24.46 -8.72
N ALA A 534 -4.82 23.49 -9.54
CA ALA A 534 -5.96 23.64 -10.43
C ALA A 534 -7.28 23.84 -9.63
N MET A 535 -7.49 23.07 -8.57
CA MET A 535 -8.62 23.19 -7.66
C MET A 535 -8.69 24.59 -7.01
N THR A 536 -7.55 25.09 -6.53
CA THR A 536 -7.45 26.41 -5.90
C THR A 536 -7.81 27.54 -6.88
N ILE A 537 -7.36 27.41 -8.14
CA ILE A 537 -7.74 28.36 -9.20
C ILE A 537 -9.23 28.26 -9.49
N ALA A 538 -9.76 27.04 -9.68
CA ALA A 538 -11.17 26.78 -9.94
C ALA A 538 -12.07 27.39 -8.84
N ASN A 539 -11.65 27.31 -7.59
CA ASN A 539 -12.32 27.88 -6.40
C ASN A 539 -11.98 29.36 -6.14
N LYS A 540 -11.31 30.03 -7.11
CA LYS A 540 -11.00 31.46 -7.00
C LYS A 540 -10.25 31.86 -5.73
N GLY A 541 -9.31 30.99 -5.30
CA GLY A 541 -8.43 31.23 -4.15
C GLY A 541 -8.77 30.47 -2.88
N VAL A 542 -9.81 29.65 -2.86
CA VAL A 542 -10.09 28.73 -1.76
C VAL A 542 -9.40 27.40 -2.02
N ARG A 543 -8.45 27.04 -1.16
CA ARG A 543 -7.72 25.77 -1.21
C ARG A 543 -8.24 24.83 -0.13
N TYR A 544 -8.93 23.77 -0.58
CA TYR A 544 -9.32 22.67 0.32
C TYR A 544 -8.16 21.71 0.56
N ARG A 545 -8.23 20.99 1.69
CA ARG A 545 -7.35 19.84 1.98
C ARG A 545 -7.73 18.69 1.03
N PRO A 546 -6.79 18.22 0.19
CA PRO A 546 -7.03 16.97 -0.53
C PRO A 546 -7.21 15.83 0.49
N HIS A 547 -8.20 14.96 0.28
CA HIS A 547 -8.43 13.83 1.15
C HIS A 547 -8.96 12.62 0.38
N ILE A 548 -8.63 11.43 0.87
CA ILE A 548 -9.02 10.18 0.23
C ILE A 548 -9.95 9.34 1.09
N VAL A 549 -10.09 9.68 2.35
CA VAL A 549 -11.03 9.04 3.27
C VAL A 549 -12.35 9.82 3.25
N LYS A 550 -13.45 9.14 2.92
CA LYS A 550 -14.78 9.69 2.92
C LYS A 550 -15.42 9.59 4.31
N ALA A 551 -15.33 8.38 4.90
CA ALA A 551 -15.97 8.13 6.19
C ALA A 551 -15.38 6.87 6.87
N VAL A 552 -15.57 6.79 8.18
CA VAL A 552 -15.24 5.65 9.02
C VAL A 552 -16.54 5.05 9.57
N TYR A 553 -16.67 3.73 9.46
CA TYR A 553 -17.81 2.95 9.91
C TYR A 553 -17.40 1.89 10.94
N ASN A 554 -18.37 1.28 11.63
CA ASN A 554 -18.14 0.03 12.30
C ASN A 554 -17.79 -1.09 11.27
N TYR A 555 -17.33 -2.24 11.72
CA TYR A 555 -16.78 -3.30 10.89
C TYR A 555 -17.68 -3.71 9.70
N ASP A 556 -18.98 -3.76 9.89
CA ASP A 556 -19.96 -4.24 8.92
C ASP A 556 -20.69 -3.13 8.13
N TYR A 557 -20.23 -1.89 8.23
CA TYR A 557 -20.80 -0.69 7.58
C TYR A 557 -22.24 -0.35 8.00
N THR A 558 -22.75 -0.91 9.09
CA THR A 558 -24.13 -0.63 9.55
C THR A 558 -24.27 0.68 10.31
N LYS A 559 -23.16 1.21 10.86
CA LYS A 559 -23.14 2.44 11.66
C LYS A 559 -22.00 3.36 11.23
N LEU A 560 -22.36 4.57 10.82
CA LEU A 560 -21.40 5.66 10.61
C LEU A 560 -20.80 6.09 11.95
N ILE A 561 -19.46 6.15 12.03
CA ILE A 561 -18.71 6.60 13.21
C ILE A 561 -18.24 8.04 13.00
N GLU A 562 -17.66 8.31 11.83
CA GLU A 562 -17.09 9.61 11.49
C GLU A 562 -17.24 9.87 9.99
N GLU A 563 -17.62 11.09 9.64
CA GLU A 563 -17.64 11.58 8.26
C GLU A 563 -16.58 12.66 8.12
N ILE A 564 -15.71 12.53 7.11
CA ILE A 564 -14.69 13.53 6.83
C ILE A 564 -15.34 14.70 6.12
N LYS A 565 -15.19 15.88 6.70
CA LYS A 565 -15.75 17.12 6.16
C LYS A 565 -14.69 17.90 5.39
N PRO A 566 -15.13 18.69 4.38
CA PRO A 566 -14.24 19.62 3.68
C PRO A 566 -13.51 20.55 4.67
N GLU A 567 -12.19 20.65 4.50
CA GLU A 567 -11.34 21.51 5.32
C GLU A 567 -10.64 22.55 4.45
N VAL A 568 -10.81 23.82 4.77
CA VAL A 568 -10.15 24.92 4.05
C VAL A 568 -8.76 25.13 4.64
N MET A 569 -7.72 24.87 3.83
CA MET A 569 -6.31 25.03 4.22
C MET A 569 -5.79 26.44 3.96
N ALA A 570 -6.36 27.13 2.98
CA ALA A 570 -6.07 28.52 2.70
C ALA A 570 -7.26 29.17 2.00
N ASP A 571 -7.55 30.42 2.36
CA ASP A 571 -8.53 31.24 1.69
C ASP A 571 -7.92 32.64 1.44
N PHE A 572 -7.82 32.98 0.18
CA PHE A 572 -7.35 34.29 -0.31
C PHE A 572 -8.23 34.79 -1.45
N SER A 573 -9.51 34.44 -1.38
CA SER A 573 -10.50 34.76 -2.43
C SER A 573 -11.00 36.22 -2.34
N GLU A 574 -10.94 36.82 -1.15
CA GLU A 574 -11.46 38.19 -0.93
C GLU A 574 -10.73 39.23 -1.80
N GLY A 575 -11.48 39.95 -2.62
CA GLY A 575 -10.95 40.94 -3.53
C GLY A 575 -10.14 40.39 -4.72
N MET A 576 -10.23 39.10 -4.99
CA MET A 576 -9.47 38.42 -6.04
C MET A 576 -10.34 38.03 -7.26
N GLU A 577 -11.59 38.47 -7.33
CA GLU A 577 -12.55 38.11 -8.38
C GLU A 577 -12.02 38.43 -9.76
N ASP A 578 -11.52 39.66 -9.97
CA ASP A 578 -10.97 40.11 -11.26
C ASP A 578 -9.66 39.37 -11.59
N VAL A 579 -8.83 39.06 -10.58
CA VAL A 579 -7.59 38.30 -10.77
C VAL A 579 -7.91 36.90 -11.30
N PHE A 580 -8.82 36.18 -10.68
CA PHE A 580 -9.20 34.85 -11.12
C PHE A 580 -9.98 34.87 -12.44
N ALA A 581 -10.78 35.89 -12.71
CA ALA A 581 -11.43 36.06 -14.02
C ALA A 581 -10.40 36.14 -15.18
N GLU A 582 -9.31 36.91 -15.00
CA GLU A 582 -8.23 37.00 -15.98
C GLU A 582 -7.47 35.66 -16.15
N VAL A 583 -7.18 34.97 -15.06
CA VAL A 583 -6.49 33.65 -15.09
C VAL A 583 -7.37 32.62 -15.77
N HIS A 584 -8.66 32.52 -15.41
CA HIS A 584 -9.64 31.62 -16.04
C HIS A 584 -9.76 31.88 -17.54
N ALA A 585 -9.91 33.15 -17.95
CA ALA A 585 -9.98 33.52 -19.35
C ALA A 585 -8.69 33.12 -20.10
N GLY A 586 -7.53 33.30 -19.49
CA GLY A 586 -6.25 32.84 -20.03
C GLY A 586 -6.17 31.35 -20.21
N MET A 587 -6.58 30.56 -19.20
CA MET A 587 -6.60 29.10 -19.23
C MET A 587 -7.61 28.54 -20.24
N LYS A 588 -8.78 29.15 -20.36
CA LYS A 588 -9.79 28.84 -21.40
C LYS A 588 -9.22 29.00 -22.81
N ARG A 589 -8.48 30.09 -23.04
CA ARG A 589 -7.79 30.31 -24.35
C ARG A 589 -6.73 29.24 -24.65
N VAL A 590 -6.13 28.61 -23.68
CA VAL A 590 -5.23 27.45 -23.89
C VAL A 590 -6.02 26.28 -24.45
N SER A 591 -7.19 25.95 -23.86
CA SER A 591 -8.05 24.86 -24.31
C SER A 591 -8.61 25.09 -25.71
N GLU A 592 -8.99 26.34 -26.04
CA GLU A 592 -9.43 26.76 -27.38
C GLU A 592 -8.34 26.51 -28.46
N ASN A 593 -7.08 26.47 -28.08
CA ASN A 593 -5.93 26.26 -28.99
C ASN A 593 -5.35 24.82 -28.90
N ALA A 594 -6.03 23.89 -28.25
CA ALA A 594 -5.56 22.52 -28.06
C ALA A 594 -5.86 21.64 -29.28
N ASN A 595 -5.18 21.91 -30.40
CA ASN A 595 -5.39 21.20 -31.65
C ASN A 595 -4.42 20.03 -31.81
N PHE A 596 -4.86 18.99 -32.55
CA PHE A 596 -4.04 17.85 -32.95
C PHE A 596 -4.39 17.46 -34.40
N LEU A 597 -3.43 16.81 -35.07
CA LEU A 597 -3.59 16.34 -36.43
C LEU A 597 -4.07 14.91 -36.46
N MET A 598 -5.10 14.63 -37.25
CA MET A 598 -5.59 13.26 -37.57
C MET A 598 -5.84 13.17 -39.06
N GLU A 599 -6.15 11.95 -39.51
CA GLU A 599 -6.67 11.74 -40.87
C GLU A 599 -7.91 12.61 -41.08
N GLY A 600 -7.86 13.46 -42.13
CA GLY A 600 -8.92 14.43 -42.42
C GLY A 600 -8.66 15.86 -41.93
N GLY A 601 -7.60 16.13 -41.15
CA GLY A 601 -7.18 17.49 -40.81
C GLY A 601 -6.91 17.78 -39.34
N TRP A 602 -6.93 19.07 -38.97
CA TRP A 602 -6.72 19.52 -37.61
C TRP A 602 -8.03 19.58 -36.83
N TYR A 603 -8.03 19.02 -35.62
CA TYR A 603 -9.16 18.98 -34.69
C TYR A 603 -8.76 19.55 -33.32
N ASN A 604 -9.69 20.24 -32.67
CA ASN A 604 -9.51 20.52 -31.25
C ASN A 604 -9.85 19.26 -30.43
N ILE A 605 -8.99 18.90 -29.46
CA ILE A 605 -9.11 17.64 -28.71
C ILE A 605 -10.42 17.57 -27.90
N TYR A 606 -10.88 18.68 -27.35
CA TYR A 606 -12.09 18.73 -26.53
C TYR A 606 -13.36 18.67 -27.41
N ASP A 607 -13.34 19.33 -28.59
CA ASP A 607 -14.46 19.21 -29.54
C ASP A 607 -14.53 17.81 -30.14
N PHE A 608 -13.39 17.15 -30.38
CA PHE A 608 -13.35 15.76 -30.85
C PHE A 608 -14.03 14.79 -29.89
N LYS A 609 -13.86 15.00 -28.57
CA LYS A 609 -14.51 14.22 -27.51
C LYS A 609 -15.90 14.76 -27.13
N GLY A 610 -16.42 15.79 -27.82
CA GLY A 610 -17.74 16.38 -27.56
C GLY A 610 -17.86 17.06 -26.20
N ILE A 611 -16.73 17.53 -25.65
CA ILE A 611 -16.65 18.26 -24.37
C ILE A 611 -16.93 19.75 -24.60
N GLY A 612 -16.48 20.28 -25.76
CA GLY A 612 -16.47 21.71 -26.07
C GLY A 612 -15.24 22.40 -25.49
N LYS A 613 -14.41 22.97 -26.38
CA LYS A 613 -13.14 23.65 -26.00
C LYS A 613 -13.35 24.84 -25.08
N GLU A 614 -14.52 25.48 -25.17
CA GLU A 614 -14.94 26.60 -24.32
C GLU A 614 -15.31 26.19 -22.89
N ASN A 615 -15.54 24.90 -22.67
CA ASN A 615 -15.96 24.38 -21.37
C ASN A 615 -14.79 23.92 -20.49
N VAL A 616 -13.54 24.08 -20.91
CA VAL A 616 -12.38 23.57 -20.19
C VAL A 616 -11.37 24.68 -19.95
N CYS A 617 -10.84 24.76 -18.74
CA CYS A 617 -9.71 25.62 -18.40
C CYS A 617 -8.46 24.75 -18.16
N THR A 618 -7.39 24.97 -18.97
CA THR A 618 -6.16 24.19 -18.82
C THR A 618 -4.91 25.05 -18.94
N LYS A 619 -3.79 24.50 -18.46
CA LYS A 619 -2.45 24.99 -18.76
C LYS A 619 -1.50 23.80 -18.89
N THR A 620 -0.84 23.72 -20.04
CA THR A 620 0.19 22.70 -20.33
C THR A 620 1.56 23.16 -19.89
N GLY A 621 2.42 22.22 -19.51
CA GLY A 621 3.84 22.40 -19.24
C GLY A 621 4.67 21.36 -19.97
N THR A 622 5.86 21.77 -20.37
CA THR A 622 6.89 20.90 -20.98
C THR A 622 8.22 21.21 -20.30
N PRO A 623 8.39 20.82 -19.01
CA PRO A 623 9.63 21.09 -18.29
C PRO A 623 10.79 20.28 -18.85
N GLU A 624 11.96 20.89 -18.94
CA GLU A 624 13.20 20.22 -19.31
C GLU A 624 13.69 19.35 -18.14
N VAL A 625 14.04 18.09 -18.42
CA VAL A 625 14.69 17.16 -17.49
C VAL A 625 16.19 17.15 -17.73
N ILE A 626 16.60 16.98 -19.00
CA ILE A 626 17.97 17.13 -19.47
C ILE A 626 17.92 18.22 -20.54
N ALA A 627 18.77 19.22 -20.39
CA ALA A 627 18.79 20.38 -21.28
C ALA A 627 18.61 20.01 -22.76
N MET A 628 17.50 20.43 -23.35
CA MET A 628 17.11 20.27 -24.75
C MET A 628 16.99 18.84 -25.30
N THR A 629 17.06 17.79 -24.44
CA THR A 629 17.02 16.38 -24.90
C THR A 629 15.90 15.55 -24.29
N LYS A 630 15.56 15.78 -23.00
CA LYS A 630 14.46 15.07 -22.31
C LYS A 630 13.50 16.06 -21.67
N PHE A 631 12.23 15.83 -21.88
CA PHE A 631 11.14 16.68 -21.39
C PHE A 631 10.05 15.83 -20.77
N ASN A 632 9.48 16.30 -19.67
CA ASN A 632 8.23 15.76 -19.15
C ASN A 632 7.06 16.57 -19.70
N SER A 633 5.89 15.97 -19.74
CA SER A 633 4.65 16.64 -20.07
C SER A 633 3.79 16.77 -18.83
N THR A 634 3.43 18.00 -18.49
CA THR A 634 2.53 18.30 -17.37
C THR A 634 1.30 19.06 -17.85
N ILE A 635 0.17 18.87 -17.19
CA ILE A 635 -1.02 19.68 -17.39
C ILE A 635 -1.76 19.85 -16.07
N VAL A 636 -2.30 21.05 -15.88
CA VAL A 636 -3.27 21.36 -14.83
C VAL A 636 -4.53 21.90 -15.47
N GLY A 637 -5.67 21.63 -14.88
CA GLY A 637 -6.93 22.15 -15.39
C GLY A 637 -8.13 21.76 -14.55
N PHE A 638 -9.28 22.28 -14.95
CA PHE A 638 -10.56 22.00 -14.33
C PHE A 638 -11.70 22.01 -15.34
N TYR A 639 -12.76 21.34 -15.02
CA TYR A 639 -13.97 21.21 -15.82
C TYR A 639 -15.21 21.13 -14.92
N PRO A 640 -16.38 21.73 -15.33
CA PRO A 640 -16.54 22.73 -16.38
C PRO A 640 -15.84 24.06 -16.10
N ALA A 641 -15.66 24.91 -17.11
CA ALA A 641 -14.97 26.19 -16.96
C ALA A 641 -15.75 27.18 -16.07
N ASP A 642 -17.08 27.21 -16.20
CA ASP A 642 -17.90 28.20 -15.50
C ASP A 642 -18.35 27.74 -14.10
N ASN A 643 -18.68 26.46 -13.92
CA ASN A 643 -19.02 25.86 -12.65
C ASN A 643 -18.15 24.61 -12.41
N PRO A 644 -16.93 24.77 -11.97
CA PRO A 644 -15.98 23.65 -11.85
C PRO A 644 -16.48 22.55 -10.92
N GLU A 645 -16.39 21.31 -11.40
CA GLU A 645 -16.71 20.10 -10.64
C GLU A 645 -15.44 19.30 -10.33
N ILE A 646 -14.57 19.12 -11.35
CA ILE A 646 -13.30 18.39 -11.20
C ILE A 646 -12.11 19.28 -11.51
N ALA A 647 -11.03 19.07 -10.78
CA ALA A 647 -9.71 19.60 -11.05
C ALA A 647 -8.71 18.46 -11.23
N PHE A 648 -7.74 18.63 -12.11
CA PHE A 648 -6.78 17.57 -12.41
C PHE A 648 -5.36 18.08 -12.56
N GLY A 649 -4.42 17.19 -12.24
CA GLY A 649 -3.00 17.31 -12.49
C GLY A 649 -2.47 16.01 -13.09
N VAL A 650 -1.79 16.11 -14.25
CA VAL A 650 -1.20 14.96 -14.95
C VAL A 650 0.28 15.23 -15.21
N CYS A 651 1.09 14.21 -15.03
CA CYS A 651 2.50 14.20 -15.40
C CYS A 651 2.83 12.93 -16.17
N MET A 652 3.49 13.09 -17.34
CA MET A 652 4.00 11.98 -18.16
C MET A 652 5.50 12.23 -18.38
N GLU A 653 6.32 11.25 -18.01
CA GLU A 653 7.76 11.36 -18.20
C GLU A 653 8.14 11.14 -19.68
N ASN A 654 9.13 11.88 -20.16
CA ASN A 654 9.61 11.81 -21.54
C ASN A 654 8.50 11.96 -22.60
N SER A 655 7.49 12.81 -22.37
CA SER A 655 6.28 12.95 -23.20
C SER A 655 5.96 14.42 -23.50
N GLU A 656 5.08 14.66 -24.47
CA GLU A 656 4.46 15.96 -24.75
C GLU A 656 2.91 15.90 -24.74
N TYR A 657 2.31 14.77 -24.34
CA TYR A 657 0.92 14.46 -24.63
C TYR A 657 -0.02 14.44 -23.39
N SER A 658 0.38 14.95 -22.22
CA SER A 658 -0.47 15.01 -21.02
C SER A 658 -1.86 15.62 -21.26
N ARG A 659 -1.98 16.53 -22.25
CA ARG A 659 -3.26 17.13 -22.65
C ARG A 659 -4.29 16.11 -23.19
N HIS A 660 -3.82 15.06 -23.86
CA HIS A 660 -4.69 13.99 -24.39
C HIS A 660 -5.19 13.09 -23.26
N VAL A 661 -4.32 12.79 -22.29
CA VAL A 661 -4.68 12.09 -21.04
C VAL A 661 -5.78 12.89 -20.31
N ALA A 662 -5.58 14.18 -20.09
CA ALA A 662 -6.56 15.03 -19.41
C ALA A 662 -7.89 15.10 -20.16
N CYS A 663 -7.87 15.18 -21.50
CA CYS A 663 -9.08 15.17 -22.32
C CYS A 663 -9.87 13.85 -22.15
N ASN A 664 -9.18 12.71 -22.17
CA ASN A 664 -9.80 11.40 -21.95
C ASN A 664 -10.38 11.27 -20.53
N ILE A 665 -9.68 11.80 -19.51
CA ILE A 665 -10.17 11.82 -18.12
C ILE A 665 -11.48 12.62 -18.03
N ILE A 666 -11.55 13.81 -18.61
CA ILE A 666 -12.77 14.63 -18.63
C ILE A 666 -13.89 13.88 -19.38
N SER A 667 -13.57 13.28 -20.53
CA SER A 667 -14.56 12.47 -21.28
C SER A 667 -15.08 11.31 -20.45
N ALA A 668 -14.22 10.57 -19.77
CA ALA A 668 -14.61 9.45 -18.92
C ALA A 668 -15.44 9.91 -17.69
N TYR A 669 -15.11 11.06 -17.12
CA TYR A 669 -15.92 11.66 -16.04
C TYR A 669 -17.36 11.98 -16.50
N ILE A 670 -17.51 12.55 -17.70
CA ILE A 670 -18.82 12.95 -18.26
C ILE A 670 -19.65 11.73 -18.64
N THR A 671 -19.01 10.72 -19.26
CA THR A 671 -19.71 9.58 -19.89
C THR A 671 -19.84 8.36 -19.00
N GLY A 672 -18.98 8.23 -17.97
CA GLY A 672 -18.83 6.99 -17.22
C GLY A 672 -18.15 5.88 -18.03
N GLU A 673 -17.54 6.19 -19.19
CA GLU A 673 -16.92 5.20 -20.07
C GLU A 673 -15.59 5.70 -20.66
N PHE A 674 -14.69 4.74 -20.92
CA PHE A 674 -13.48 4.97 -21.70
C PHE A 674 -13.35 3.85 -22.74
N ASN A 675 -13.40 4.23 -24.03
CA ASN A 675 -13.36 3.33 -25.20
C ASN A 675 -12.04 3.54 -25.96
N PRO A 676 -10.97 2.75 -25.60
CA PRO A 676 -9.72 2.75 -26.33
C PRO A 676 -9.91 2.09 -27.71
N VAL A 677 -9.06 2.46 -28.67
CA VAL A 677 -9.09 1.89 -30.02
C VAL A 677 -7.76 1.22 -30.31
N TYR A 678 -7.82 -0.10 -30.55
CA TYR A 678 -6.66 -0.91 -30.92
C TYR A 678 -6.84 -1.50 -32.33
N ASP A 679 -5.73 -1.74 -33.03
CA ASP A 679 -5.72 -2.49 -34.28
C ASP A 679 -5.75 -4.01 -34.04
N GLU A 680 -5.69 -4.79 -35.12
CA GLU A 680 -5.71 -6.26 -35.06
C GLU A 680 -4.48 -6.85 -34.38
N ASP A 681 -3.37 -6.12 -34.34
CA ASP A 681 -2.11 -6.51 -33.68
C ASP A 681 -2.06 -6.03 -32.22
N GLY A 682 -3.09 -5.36 -31.73
CA GLY A 682 -3.19 -4.85 -30.36
C GLY A 682 -2.48 -3.50 -30.12
N ASN A 683 -2.09 -2.78 -31.17
CA ASN A 683 -1.50 -1.44 -31.04
C ASN A 683 -2.59 -0.38 -30.88
N ALA A 684 -2.38 0.55 -29.95
CA ALA A 684 -3.26 1.72 -29.81
C ALA A 684 -3.16 2.62 -31.05
N VAL A 685 -4.32 2.99 -31.60
CA VAL A 685 -4.40 3.69 -32.90
C VAL A 685 -4.49 5.22 -32.75
N TYR A 686 -5.28 5.71 -31.80
CA TYR A 686 -5.54 7.12 -31.60
C TYR A 686 -5.30 7.56 -30.14
N PRO A 687 -4.70 8.73 -29.89
CA PRO A 687 -4.38 9.15 -28.52
C PRO A 687 -5.63 9.51 -27.69
N LEU A 688 -6.77 9.78 -28.36
CA LEU A 688 -8.04 10.12 -27.69
C LEU A 688 -9.02 8.95 -27.67
N GLY A 689 -8.64 7.77 -28.18
CA GLY A 689 -9.57 6.66 -28.35
C GLY A 689 -10.68 6.99 -29.35
N GLU A 690 -11.85 6.38 -29.19
CA GLU A 690 -12.98 6.58 -30.10
C GLU A 690 -13.53 8.01 -30.01
N LYS A 691 -13.91 8.56 -31.20
CA LYS A 691 -14.62 9.85 -31.28
C LYS A 691 -16.00 9.69 -30.64
N ARG A 692 -16.38 10.63 -29.76
CA ARG A 692 -17.72 10.62 -29.18
C ARG A 692 -18.76 10.93 -30.25
N LYS A 693 -19.76 10.07 -30.39
CA LYS A 693 -20.95 10.35 -31.21
C LYS A 693 -21.78 11.43 -30.50
N THR A 694 -22.02 12.55 -31.14
CA THR A 694 -23.00 13.53 -30.63
C THR A 694 -24.40 12.98 -30.80
N ALA A 695 -25.27 13.18 -29.82
CA ALA A 695 -26.64 12.70 -29.81
C ALA A 695 -27.47 13.20 -31.05
N ASP A 696 -26.97 14.24 -31.72
CA ASP A 696 -27.63 14.83 -32.92
C ASP A 696 -27.27 14.14 -34.24
N ALA A 697 -26.35 13.14 -34.23
CA ALA A 697 -25.93 12.45 -35.45
C ALA A 697 -26.84 11.23 -35.82
N GLU A 698 -27.82 10.88 -34.98
CA GLU A 698 -28.79 9.81 -35.26
C GLU A 698 -30.12 10.31 -35.88
N GLN A 699 -30.22 11.59 -36.25
CA GLN A 699 -31.41 12.18 -36.88
C GLN A 699 -31.16 12.72 -38.29
N HIS A 700 -30.25 12.11 -39.05
CA HIS A 700 -30.19 12.38 -40.50
C HIS A 700 -29.95 11.12 -41.30
#